data_945c4c8b80a78fac87fc533c380516eb
#
_entry.id   945c4c8b80a78fac87fc533c380516eb
#
_cell.length_a   1.000
_cell.length_b   1.000
_cell.length_c   1.000
_cell.angle_alpha   90.00
_cell.angle_beta   90.00
_cell.angle_gamma   90.00
#
_symmetry.space_group_name_H-M   'P 1'
#
loop_
_entity.id
_entity.type
_entity.pdbx_description
1 polymer ?
#
loop_
_entity_poly.entity_id
_entity_poly.type
_entity_poly.pdbx_seq_one_letter_code
_entity_poly.pdbx_strand_id
1 'polypeptide(L)'
;MLPFGEKVVPLQIKLMPLFKWTQSLIMGKPFKGELKKLSETIRWAERQDVVRLARFLFAENKQIPLVCIGSGGSLSACHYAVQLYQQRNGVLAQALTPLQLMYSGKEIIRSSKLLFLSASGKNKDILNAIKYGVKYNETGMMSLTLRKNNPTEELLGQYPKVLRWCENIPSGKDGFLATNSLIATFTLLCKAAGSKFQDSSFKLSDLKPETWNLKLYSIQNFIVLFGALGEPVAWDIESKLTEAALGSALLSDYRNFGHGRHHWFAKKRENSCIIALVTPIERELAYKTIGSLPKSVPVIYIETELDGPQASIDMLLKAFRFVNDLGEARGIDPGKPGVPGYGRILYNLGYFKLTNCILPAEKTLDVAVLRKLGMAGRENAPLWAHYSEACQRFVRQLNHGQFTTVAFDYDGTLSASDRKSRFTNRLCDEIIDALMPLLENGVQIVVATGRGKSVGKSFQESIEQKYWPQIKVGYYNGACLLVLGEEDKLKAWKKQPFDSELKALEEELKLRLSKGCVPYKFEERSLQLSIGGEMTQTESQLVYEICREIIWDKQMKGIRVWCSSHSMDIVVYREVSKLRVIEDPEYTLCIGDYGTLEGNDYELLTSKYSLSVDRVSKNAECCWNIAPSGMKGLDATLFYISRMKANERKITCKFSV
;
A
#
# COMPACT_ATOMS: atom_id res chain seq x y z
N MET A 1 62.30 1.52 2.66
CA MET A 1 61.92 0.59 1.56
C MET A 1 61.01 -0.46 2.16
N LEU A 2 59.71 -0.35 1.96
CA LEU A 2 58.72 -1.38 2.28
C LEU A 2 58.02 -1.71 0.95
N PRO A 3 57.81 -2.98 0.62
CA PRO A 3 57.18 -3.36 -0.64
C PRO A 3 55.67 -3.38 -0.51
N PHE A 4 54.97 -2.52 -1.22
CA PHE A 4 53.56 -2.63 -1.48
C PHE A 4 53.34 -3.65 -2.58
N GLY A 5 52.80 -4.79 -2.24
CA GLY A 5 52.25 -5.78 -3.17
C GLY A 5 50.74 -5.71 -3.12
N GLU A 6 50.13 -4.86 -3.95
CA GLU A 6 48.70 -4.87 -4.18
C GLU A 6 48.30 -6.10 -4.99
N LYS A 7 47.60 -7.05 -4.31
CA LYS A 7 46.82 -8.07 -5.01
C LYS A 7 45.55 -7.43 -5.52
N VAL A 8 45.56 -7.04 -6.80
CA VAL A 8 44.31 -6.75 -7.52
C VAL A 8 43.52 -8.03 -7.62
N VAL A 9 42.46 -8.14 -6.85
CA VAL A 9 41.46 -9.21 -6.98
C VAL A 9 40.59 -8.87 -8.19
N PRO A 10 40.57 -9.66 -9.26
CA PRO A 10 39.69 -9.38 -10.39
C PRO A 10 38.26 -9.57 -9.94
N LEU A 11 37.46 -8.51 -10.09
CA LEU A 11 36.00 -8.58 -9.95
C LEU A 11 35.48 -9.54 -11.05
N GLN A 12 35.25 -10.78 -10.74
CA GLN A 12 34.52 -11.68 -11.62
C GLN A 12 33.06 -11.23 -11.64
N ILE A 13 32.71 -10.38 -12.61
CA ILE A 13 31.32 -10.14 -12.98
C ILE A 13 30.81 -11.44 -13.58
N LYS A 14 30.16 -12.29 -12.76
CA LYS A 14 29.30 -13.36 -13.26
C LYS A 14 28.18 -12.68 -14.05
N LEU A 15 28.29 -12.66 -15.36
CA LEU A 15 27.17 -12.39 -16.25
C LEU A 15 26.08 -13.43 -15.93
N MET A 16 25.09 -13.02 -15.16
CA MET A 16 23.84 -13.81 -15.06
C MET A 16 23.23 -13.89 -16.47
N PRO A 17 22.64 -15.04 -16.83
CA PRO A 17 22.01 -15.19 -18.14
C PRO A 17 20.95 -14.12 -18.31
N LEU A 18 20.88 -13.53 -19.50
CA LEU A 18 19.87 -12.59 -19.96
C LEU A 18 18.47 -13.18 -19.69
N PHE A 19 17.93 -12.90 -18.51
CA PHE A 19 16.52 -13.14 -18.23
C PHE A 19 15.71 -12.36 -19.25
N LYS A 20 14.78 -13.01 -19.92
CA LYS A 20 13.81 -12.40 -20.83
C LYS A 20 13.09 -11.26 -20.10
N TRP A 21 13.45 -10.04 -20.40
CA TRP A 21 12.91 -8.78 -19.87
C TRP A 21 11.53 -8.46 -20.48
N THR A 22 10.64 -9.45 -20.56
CA THR A 22 9.33 -9.29 -21.19
C THR A 22 8.24 -9.65 -20.21
N GLN A 23 7.82 -8.64 -19.45
CA GLN A 23 6.44 -8.27 -19.10
C GLN A 23 6.48 -7.11 -18.10
N SER A 24 6.42 -5.88 -18.61
CA SER A 24 6.15 -4.72 -17.77
C SER A 24 4.72 -4.81 -17.26
N LEU A 25 4.55 -4.97 -15.96
CA LEU A 25 3.25 -4.89 -15.32
C LEU A 25 2.72 -3.45 -15.44
N ILE A 26 1.67 -3.23 -16.21
CA ILE A 26 0.99 -1.93 -16.29
C ILE A 26 0.22 -1.73 -14.98
N MET A 27 0.88 -1.18 -13.97
CA MET A 27 0.29 -0.80 -12.68
C MET A 27 -0.08 0.68 -12.69
N GLY A 28 -1.14 1.06 -12.01
CA GLY A 28 -1.50 2.45 -11.78
C GLY A 28 -2.89 2.84 -12.33
N LYS A 29 -3.15 4.14 -12.29
CA LYS A 29 -4.36 4.78 -12.84
C LYS A 29 -3.93 5.79 -13.90
N PRO A 30 -4.79 6.13 -14.90
CA PRO A 30 -4.46 7.16 -15.89
C PRO A 30 -4.15 8.48 -15.18
N PHE A 31 -2.98 9.05 -15.46
CA PHE A 31 -2.51 10.28 -14.81
C PHE A 31 -3.47 11.45 -15.04
N LYS A 32 -3.89 11.65 -16.28
CA LYS A 32 -4.88 12.67 -16.67
C LYS A 32 -6.20 12.56 -15.89
N GLY A 33 -6.61 11.34 -15.56
CA GLY A 33 -7.81 11.08 -14.74
C GLY A 33 -7.63 11.52 -13.28
N GLU A 34 -6.41 11.43 -12.75
CA GLU A 34 -6.11 11.89 -11.39
C GLU A 34 -6.05 13.41 -11.31
N LEU A 35 -5.52 14.08 -12.35
CA LEU A 35 -5.48 15.55 -12.41
C LEU A 35 -6.88 16.18 -12.31
N LYS A 36 -7.91 15.53 -12.85
CA LYS A 36 -9.30 16.01 -12.77
C LYS A 36 -9.86 16.11 -11.34
N LYS A 37 -9.25 15.39 -10.39
CA LYS A 37 -9.69 15.33 -8.99
C LYS A 37 -8.96 16.31 -8.07
N LEU A 38 -7.92 16.99 -8.56
CA LEU A 38 -7.06 17.85 -7.73
C LEU A 38 -7.84 18.97 -7.03
N SER A 39 -8.77 19.65 -7.74
CA SER A 39 -9.58 20.72 -7.15
C SER A 39 -10.52 20.23 -6.05
N GLU A 40 -11.10 19.03 -6.20
CA GLU A 40 -11.92 18.42 -5.15
C GLU A 40 -11.07 18.06 -3.94
N THR A 41 -9.88 17.54 -4.19
CA THR A 41 -8.90 17.15 -3.15
C THR A 41 -8.43 18.36 -2.35
N ILE A 42 -8.13 19.49 -3.01
CA ILE A 42 -7.76 20.75 -2.33
C ILE A 42 -8.90 21.22 -1.44
N ARG A 43 -10.13 21.32 -1.97
CA ARG A 43 -11.31 21.73 -1.19
C ARG A 43 -11.58 20.82 0.01
N TRP A 44 -11.36 19.51 -0.16
CA TRP A 44 -11.45 18.56 0.94
C TRP A 44 -10.40 18.86 2.03
N ALA A 45 -9.14 19.05 1.63
CA ALA A 45 -8.04 19.30 2.57
C ALA A 45 -8.22 20.63 3.33
N GLU A 46 -8.75 21.67 2.66
CA GLU A 46 -9.09 22.95 3.28
C GLU A 46 -10.14 22.84 4.40
N ARG A 47 -11.07 21.89 4.28
CA ARG A 47 -12.12 21.67 5.29
C ARG A 47 -11.65 20.85 6.48
N GLN A 48 -10.49 20.16 6.39
CA GLN A 48 -10.01 19.29 7.45
C GLN A 48 -9.58 20.07 8.70
N ASP A 49 -9.77 19.48 9.88
CA ASP A 49 -9.19 20.01 11.11
C ASP A 49 -7.68 19.71 11.15
N VAL A 50 -6.88 20.76 11.21
CA VAL A 50 -5.42 20.69 11.30
C VAL A 50 -4.86 21.27 12.61
N VAL A 51 -5.72 21.51 13.61
CA VAL A 51 -5.32 22.14 14.88
C VAL A 51 -4.19 21.35 15.55
N ARG A 52 -4.27 20.02 15.59
CA ARG A 52 -3.20 19.17 16.16
C ARG A 52 -1.91 19.27 15.37
N LEU A 53 -1.98 19.28 14.05
CA LEU A 53 -0.82 19.42 13.16
C LEU A 53 -0.19 20.80 13.32
N ALA A 54 -1.00 21.86 13.33
CA ALA A 54 -0.55 23.24 13.54
C ALA A 54 0.10 23.42 14.91
N ARG A 55 -0.51 22.84 15.95
CA ARG A 55 0.06 22.89 17.31
C ARG A 55 1.39 22.14 17.39
N PHE A 56 1.52 20.97 16.77
CA PHE A 56 2.76 20.20 16.72
C PHE A 56 3.86 20.99 16.01
N LEU A 57 3.58 21.58 14.85
CA LEU A 57 4.57 22.28 14.03
C LEU A 57 4.87 23.70 14.55
N PHE A 58 3.84 24.47 14.91
CA PHE A 58 3.93 25.92 15.03
C PHE A 58 3.51 26.49 16.39
N ALA A 59 3.36 25.63 17.45
CA ALA A 59 3.06 26.14 18.79
C ALA A 59 4.22 27.01 19.32
N GLU A 60 3.86 28.13 19.92
CA GLU A 60 4.80 29.11 20.47
C GLU A 60 5.72 28.50 21.53
N ASN A 61 6.95 29.03 21.61
CA ASN A 61 7.96 28.85 22.68
C ASN A 61 8.87 27.62 22.68
N LYS A 62 9.08 26.92 21.56
CA LYS A 62 10.16 25.92 21.56
C LYS A 62 11.00 26.00 20.29
N GLN A 63 12.22 26.49 20.41
CA GLN A 63 13.27 26.42 19.38
C GLN A 63 13.78 24.98 19.20
N ILE A 64 12.87 24.05 18.87
CA ILE A 64 13.21 22.64 18.66
C ILE A 64 13.34 22.40 17.15
N PRO A 65 14.46 21.85 16.66
CA PRO A 65 14.61 21.46 15.27
C PRO A 65 13.51 20.50 14.80
N LEU A 66 13.17 20.55 13.49
CA LEU A 66 12.25 19.59 12.89
C LEU A 66 13.00 18.68 11.93
N VAL A 67 12.79 17.38 12.06
CA VAL A 67 13.14 16.37 11.06
C VAL A 67 11.84 15.83 10.46
N CYS A 68 11.67 16.02 9.15
CA CYS A 68 10.52 15.52 8.42
C CYS A 68 10.92 14.31 7.57
N ILE A 69 10.22 13.20 7.70
CA ILE A 69 10.61 11.91 7.13
C ILE A 69 9.57 11.43 6.12
N GLY A 70 10.02 11.15 4.90
CA GLY A 70 9.18 10.65 3.81
C GLY A 70 9.97 9.88 2.76
N SER A 71 9.24 9.21 1.85
CA SER A 71 9.82 8.46 0.72
C SER A 71 9.06 8.77 -0.56
N GLY A 72 9.74 8.75 -1.71
CA GLY A 72 9.14 9.07 -3.02
C GLY A 72 8.45 10.44 -3.00
N GLY A 73 7.27 10.56 -3.57
CA GLY A 73 6.53 11.83 -3.58
C GLY A 73 6.25 12.43 -2.19
N SER A 74 6.22 11.64 -1.11
CA SER A 74 6.11 12.18 0.25
C SER A 74 7.35 12.95 0.70
N LEU A 75 8.52 12.70 0.11
CA LEU A 75 9.74 13.46 0.41
C LEU A 75 9.62 14.92 -0.05
N SER A 76 8.96 15.17 -1.19
CA SER A 76 8.65 16.54 -1.64
C SER A 76 7.79 17.30 -0.63
N ALA A 77 6.80 16.62 -0.03
CA ALA A 77 6.02 17.19 1.06
C ALA A 77 6.86 17.43 2.34
N CYS A 78 7.88 16.59 2.59
CA CYS A 78 8.82 16.85 3.69
C CYS A 78 9.63 18.14 3.46
N HIS A 79 10.13 18.37 2.24
CA HIS A 79 10.80 19.63 1.89
C HIS A 79 9.87 20.82 2.09
N TYR A 80 8.60 20.68 1.73
CA TYR A 80 7.63 21.74 1.95
C TYR A 80 7.37 22.01 3.44
N ALA A 81 7.19 20.96 4.26
CA ALA A 81 7.03 21.09 5.70
C ALA A 81 8.24 21.77 6.37
N VAL A 82 9.44 21.38 5.94
CA VAL A 82 10.72 21.96 6.41
C VAL A 82 10.77 23.44 6.10
N GLN A 83 10.45 23.85 4.89
CA GLN A 83 10.45 25.25 4.47
C GLN A 83 9.46 26.09 5.26
N LEU A 84 8.22 25.62 5.42
CA LEU A 84 7.21 26.29 6.24
C LEU A 84 7.65 26.44 7.70
N TYR A 85 8.27 25.39 8.24
CA TYR A 85 8.77 25.36 9.61
C TYR A 85 9.88 26.38 9.84
N GLN A 86 10.87 26.41 8.93
CA GLN A 86 11.99 27.35 9.00
C GLN A 86 11.52 28.80 8.87
N GLN A 87 10.66 29.08 7.88
CA GLN A 87 10.15 30.43 7.66
C GLN A 87 9.34 30.97 8.83
N ARG A 88 8.52 30.11 9.46
CA ARG A 88 7.63 30.55 10.53
C ARG A 88 8.28 30.56 11.93
N ASN A 89 9.14 29.59 12.21
CA ASN A 89 9.72 29.41 13.54
C ASN A 89 11.15 29.96 13.65
N GLY A 90 11.83 30.26 12.53
CA GLY A 90 13.24 30.66 12.53
C GLY A 90 14.20 29.58 13.06
N VAL A 91 13.81 28.30 12.97
CA VAL A 91 14.53 27.14 13.52
C VAL A 91 14.90 26.17 12.43
N LEU A 92 16.09 25.59 12.50
CA LEU A 92 16.56 24.60 11.54
C LEU A 92 15.60 23.42 11.42
N ALA A 93 15.37 23.00 10.18
CA ALA A 93 14.62 21.81 9.87
C ALA A 93 15.25 21.07 8.69
N GLN A 94 15.04 19.76 8.61
CA GLN A 94 15.60 18.90 7.56
C GLN A 94 14.60 17.85 7.08
N ALA A 95 14.52 17.67 5.75
CA ALA A 95 13.81 16.55 5.15
C ALA A 95 14.77 15.36 5.01
N LEU A 96 14.35 14.19 5.45
CA LEU A 96 15.15 12.96 5.41
C LEU A 96 14.34 11.80 4.82
N THR A 97 15.04 10.91 4.14
CA THR A 97 14.50 9.57 3.85
C THR A 97 14.56 8.69 5.11
N PRO A 98 13.80 7.60 5.20
CA PRO A 98 13.93 6.62 6.28
C PRO A 98 15.37 6.12 6.48
N LEU A 99 16.10 5.89 5.41
CA LEU A 99 17.50 5.45 5.48
C LEU A 99 18.41 6.53 6.07
N GLN A 100 18.24 7.78 5.65
CA GLN A 100 19.01 8.92 6.20
C GLN A 100 18.74 9.12 7.69
N LEU A 101 17.49 8.94 8.15
CA LEU A 101 17.17 9.02 9.59
C LEU A 101 17.97 8.00 10.41
N MET A 102 18.17 6.78 9.89
CA MET A 102 18.96 5.75 10.59
C MET A 102 20.43 6.11 10.76
N TYR A 103 20.98 6.88 9.83
CA TYR A 103 22.35 7.37 9.89
C TYR A 103 22.49 8.69 10.65
N SER A 104 21.36 9.30 11.06
CA SER A 104 21.37 10.47 11.92
C SER A 104 21.81 10.09 13.33
N GLY A 105 22.55 10.96 13.99
CA GLY A 105 22.96 10.76 15.38
C GLY A 105 21.74 10.66 16.31
N LYS A 106 21.83 9.79 17.33
CA LYS A 106 20.76 9.59 18.33
C LYS A 106 20.31 10.90 18.98
N GLU A 107 21.24 11.80 19.22
CA GLU A 107 20.98 13.09 19.86
C GLU A 107 20.14 14.01 18.95
N ILE A 108 20.33 13.94 17.62
CA ILE A 108 19.47 14.65 16.67
C ILE A 108 18.03 14.17 16.79
N ILE A 109 17.83 12.85 16.88
CA ILE A 109 16.49 12.26 17.02
C ILE A 109 15.87 12.67 18.37
N ARG A 110 16.63 12.63 19.45
CA ARG A 110 16.17 12.99 20.81
C ARG A 110 15.79 14.46 20.95
N SER A 111 16.55 15.34 20.30
CA SER A 111 16.40 16.79 20.43
C SER A 111 15.48 17.43 19.38
N SER A 112 14.98 16.66 18.40
CA SER A 112 14.16 17.17 17.31
C SER A 112 12.69 16.76 17.42
N LYS A 113 11.79 17.53 16.82
CA LYS A 113 10.47 17.04 16.45
C LYS A 113 10.60 16.14 15.22
N LEU A 114 9.90 15.00 15.19
CA LEU A 114 9.90 14.07 14.07
C LEU A 114 8.52 14.03 13.44
N LEU A 115 8.41 14.45 12.18
CA LEU A 115 7.16 14.38 11.40
C LEU A 115 7.31 13.30 10.33
N PHE A 116 6.46 12.28 10.37
CA PHE A 116 6.42 11.21 9.39
C PHE A 116 5.27 11.42 8.41
N LEU A 117 5.58 11.53 7.11
CA LEU A 117 4.60 11.70 6.04
C LEU A 117 4.50 10.42 5.20
N SER A 118 3.29 9.86 5.11
CA SER A 118 3.03 8.69 4.28
C SER A 118 1.58 8.65 3.83
N ALA A 119 1.32 8.78 2.53
CA ALA A 119 -0.04 8.78 1.99
C ALA A 119 -0.85 7.53 2.38
N SER A 120 -0.29 6.34 2.23
CA SER A 120 -0.98 5.08 2.49
C SER A 120 -0.79 4.51 3.89
N GLY A 121 0.23 4.97 4.61
CA GLY A 121 0.66 4.39 5.89
C GLY A 121 1.17 2.93 5.81
N LYS A 122 1.48 2.42 4.59
CA LYS A 122 1.87 1.01 4.35
C LYS A 122 3.35 0.81 4.05
N ASN A 123 4.08 1.89 3.78
CA ASN A 123 5.48 1.80 3.40
C ASN A 123 6.31 1.20 4.54
N LYS A 124 6.99 0.08 4.27
CA LYS A 124 7.78 -0.66 5.26
C LYS A 124 8.94 0.19 5.81
N ASP A 125 9.50 1.05 4.98
CA ASP A 125 10.62 1.92 5.39
C ASP A 125 10.16 2.97 6.40
N ILE A 126 8.98 3.57 6.17
CA ILE A 126 8.37 4.52 7.12
C ILE A 126 8.01 3.82 8.43
N LEU A 127 7.42 2.61 8.38
CA LEU A 127 7.10 1.84 9.59
C LEU A 127 8.37 1.57 10.43
N ASN A 128 9.46 1.18 9.77
CA ASN A 128 10.73 0.93 10.44
C ASN A 128 11.37 2.23 10.96
N ALA A 129 11.28 3.32 10.20
CA ALA A 129 11.75 4.63 10.65
C ALA A 129 10.97 5.14 11.88
N ILE A 130 9.65 4.91 11.94
CA ILE A 130 8.84 5.20 13.12
C ILE A 130 9.32 4.37 14.33
N LYS A 131 9.51 3.06 14.17
CA LYS A 131 10.05 2.18 15.22
C LYS A 131 11.42 2.67 15.73
N TYR A 132 12.26 3.09 14.80
CA TYR A 132 13.57 3.66 15.14
C TYR A 132 13.45 4.99 15.89
N GLY A 133 12.58 5.89 15.44
CA GLY A 133 12.31 7.17 16.09
C GLY A 133 11.76 7.01 17.51
N VAL A 134 10.77 6.12 17.70
CA VAL A 134 10.17 5.83 19.02
C VAL A 134 11.21 5.36 20.03
N LYS A 135 12.23 4.62 19.62
CA LYS A 135 13.30 4.15 20.50
C LYS A 135 14.02 5.30 21.23
N TYR A 136 14.05 6.48 20.63
CA TYR A 136 14.81 7.62 21.16
C TYR A 136 13.95 8.83 21.51
N ASN A 137 12.74 8.97 20.93
CA ASN A 137 11.90 10.16 21.07
C ASN A 137 10.41 9.87 20.85
N GLU A 138 9.75 9.16 21.78
CA GLU A 138 8.32 8.84 21.62
C GLU A 138 7.41 10.08 21.70
N THR A 139 7.77 11.07 22.53
CA THR A 139 6.92 12.25 22.82
C THR A 139 7.01 13.36 21.78
N GLY A 140 8.12 13.42 21.05
CA GLY A 140 8.40 14.46 20.04
C GLY A 140 8.00 14.03 18.62
N MET A 141 7.03 13.12 18.45
CA MET A 141 6.72 12.52 17.16
C MET A 141 5.27 12.74 16.73
N MET A 142 5.09 12.91 15.42
CA MET A 142 3.78 12.94 14.78
C MET A 142 3.81 12.19 13.43
N SER A 143 2.73 11.50 13.12
CA SER A 143 2.51 10.88 11.80
C SER A 143 1.29 11.50 11.12
N LEU A 144 1.41 11.75 9.81
CA LEU A 144 0.33 12.16 8.93
C LEU A 144 0.11 11.11 7.84
N THR A 145 -1.11 10.56 7.78
CA THR A 145 -1.52 9.59 6.76
C THR A 145 -2.86 9.98 6.15
N LEU A 146 -3.06 9.66 4.87
CA LEU A 146 -4.26 10.00 4.09
C LEU A 146 -5.17 8.79 3.88
N ARG A 147 -5.11 7.84 4.79
CA ARG A 147 -5.93 6.62 4.78
C ARG A 147 -6.11 6.09 6.19
N LYS A 148 -7.36 5.95 6.64
CA LYS A 148 -7.69 5.32 7.92
C LYS A 148 -7.45 3.80 7.89
N ASN A 149 -7.31 3.21 9.06
CA ASN A 149 -7.11 1.76 9.25
C ASN A 149 -5.88 1.25 8.48
N ASN A 150 -4.76 1.92 8.64
CA ASN A 150 -3.52 1.60 7.96
C ASN A 150 -2.46 1.03 8.92
N PRO A 151 -1.42 0.34 8.41
CA PRO A 151 -0.37 -0.24 9.25
C PRO A 151 0.38 0.76 10.14
N THR A 152 0.48 2.04 9.77
CA THR A 152 1.07 3.07 10.63
C THR A 152 0.19 3.35 11.84
N GLU A 153 -1.14 3.42 11.69
CA GLU A 153 -2.05 3.59 12.82
C GLU A 153 -2.01 2.38 13.76
N GLU A 154 -1.96 1.17 13.19
CA GLU A 154 -1.82 -0.07 13.95
C GLU A 154 -0.51 -0.08 14.77
N LEU A 155 0.62 0.27 14.14
CA LEU A 155 1.90 0.41 14.83
C LEU A 155 1.82 1.46 15.95
N LEU A 156 1.29 2.63 15.67
CA LEU A 156 1.18 3.73 16.61
C LEU A 156 0.16 3.46 17.74
N GLY A 157 -0.70 2.49 17.57
CA GLY A 157 -1.53 1.97 18.67
C GLY A 157 -0.72 1.49 19.87
N GLN A 158 0.50 1.02 19.66
CA GLN A 158 1.43 0.59 20.72
C GLN A 158 2.14 1.77 21.40
N TYR A 159 2.12 2.96 20.80
CA TYR A 159 2.85 4.15 21.23
C TYR A 159 1.89 5.35 21.37
N PRO A 160 1.10 5.42 22.47
CA PRO A 160 0.02 6.40 22.63
C PRO A 160 0.51 7.86 22.72
N LYS A 161 1.77 8.06 23.03
CA LYS A 161 2.37 9.41 23.11
C LYS A 161 2.71 10.00 21.73
N VAL A 162 2.80 9.15 20.69
CA VAL A 162 3.02 9.61 19.32
C VAL A 162 1.72 10.22 18.78
N LEU A 163 1.79 11.47 18.38
CA LEU A 163 0.66 12.16 17.77
C LEU A 163 0.37 11.61 16.36
N ARG A 164 -0.90 11.70 15.95
CA ARG A 164 -1.32 11.22 14.62
C ARG A 164 -2.41 12.10 14.05
N TRP A 165 -2.32 12.31 12.76
CA TRP A 165 -3.36 12.85 11.92
C TRP A 165 -3.65 11.83 10.82
N CYS A 166 -4.89 11.39 10.68
CA CYS A 166 -5.25 10.33 9.76
C CYS A 166 -6.69 10.51 9.27
N GLU A 167 -6.85 10.71 7.96
CA GLU A 167 -8.15 10.83 7.30
C GLU A 167 -8.13 10.17 5.92
N ASN A 168 -9.32 9.75 5.44
CA ASN A 168 -9.44 9.20 4.09
C ASN A 168 -9.56 10.32 3.06
N ILE A 169 -8.63 10.35 2.11
CA ILE A 169 -8.70 11.25 0.96
C ILE A 169 -9.83 10.82 0.00
N PRO A 170 -10.69 11.74 -0.50
CA PRO A 170 -11.85 11.38 -1.33
C PRO A 170 -11.46 10.77 -2.69
N SER A 171 -10.33 11.20 -3.28
CA SER A 171 -9.81 10.66 -4.54
C SER A 171 -9.40 9.18 -4.45
N GLY A 172 -9.26 8.63 -3.23
CA GLY A 172 -8.75 7.29 -2.97
C GLY A 172 -7.23 7.18 -3.19
N LYS A 173 -6.74 5.97 -3.42
CA LYS A 173 -5.31 5.73 -3.67
C LYS A 173 -4.90 6.33 -5.02
N ASP A 174 -3.78 7.03 -5.07
CA ASP A 174 -3.15 7.49 -6.31
C ASP A 174 -2.73 6.32 -7.22
N GLY A 175 -2.45 6.62 -8.47
CA GLY A 175 -1.88 5.70 -9.43
C GLY A 175 -0.44 5.29 -9.10
N PHE A 176 0.43 5.34 -10.10
CA PHE A 176 1.85 5.05 -9.88
C PHE A 176 2.54 6.24 -9.20
N LEU A 177 2.31 7.45 -9.67
CA LEU A 177 2.88 8.67 -9.11
C LEU A 177 1.96 9.26 -8.03
N ALA A 178 2.56 9.92 -7.03
CA ALA A 178 1.83 10.68 -6.03
C ALA A 178 1.24 11.95 -6.67
N THR A 179 -0.08 12.12 -6.61
CA THR A 179 -0.82 13.25 -7.18
C THR A 179 -1.76 13.87 -6.15
N ASN A 180 -2.95 13.28 -5.98
CA ASN A 180 -3.95 13.76 -5.04
C ASN A 180 -3.48 13.66 -3.59
N SER A 181 -2.76 12.60 -3.23
CA SER A 181 -2.19 12.48 -1.88
C SER A 181 -1.14 13.56 -1.62
N LEU A 182 -0.34 13.91 -2.61
CA LEU A 182 0.68 14.93 -2.45
C LEU A 182 0.06 16.32 -2.31
N ILE A 183 -0.85 16.71 -3.20
CA ILE A 183 -1.52 18.03 -3.13
C ILE A 183 -2.33 18.16 -1.83
N ALA A 184 -2.99 17.10 -1.36
CA ALA A 184 -3.67 17.09 -0.07
C ALA A 184 -2.69 17.39 1.08
N THR A 185 -1.53 16.74 1.09
CA THR A 185 -0.51 16.95 2.14
C THR A 185 0.02 18.38 2.11
N PHE A 186 0.32 18.94 0.92
CA PHE A 186 0.73 20.33 0.78
C PHE A 186 -0.36 21.28 1.31
N THR A 187 -1.61 21.05 0.94
CA THR A 187 -2.74 21.89 1.39
C THR A 187 -2.93 21.83 2.91
N LEU A 188 -2.85 20.63 3.52
CA LEU A 188 -2.93 20.47 4.98
C LEU A 188 -1.80 21.19 5.72
N LEU A 189 -0.56 21.08 5.22
CA LEU A 189 0.62 21.75 5.78
C LEU A 189 0.50 23.28 5.64
N CYS A 190 0.08 23.76 4.48
CA CYS A 190 -0.16 25.17 4.21
C CYS A 190 -1.22 25.75 5.16
N LYS A 191 -2.34 25.04 5.33
CA LYS A 191 -3.39 25.42 6.27
C LYS A 191 -2.89 25.40 7.72
N ALA A 192 -2.11 24.40 8.11
CA ALA A 192 -1.50 24.34 9.44
C ALA A 192 -0.54 25.52 9.70
N ALA A 193 0.13 26.02 8.66
CA ALA A 193 0.96 27.21 8.71
C ALA A 193 0.14 28.52 8.77
N GLY A 194 -1.19 28.45 8.82
CA GLY A 194 -2.09 29.61 8.97
C GLY A 194 -2.42 30.34 7.67
N SER A 195 -2.08 29.77 6.53
CA SER A 195 -2.43 30.36 5.24
C SER A 195 -3.91 30.12 4.91
N LYS A 196 -4.58 31.17 4.47
CA LYS A 196 -5.97 31.08 4.00
C LYS A 196 -5.97 30.89 2.49
N PHE A 197 -6.78 29.94 2.02
CA PHE A 197 -7.03 29.76 0.60
C PHE A 197 -8.16 30.68 0.14
N GLN A 198 -8.00 31.23 -1.05
CA GLN A 198 -9.11 31.88 -1.74
C GLN A 198 -9.54 30.94 -2.86
N ASP A 199 -10.80 30.55 -2.88
CA ASP A 199 -11.41 29.55 -3.78
C ASP A 199 -11.18 29.83 -5.29
N SER A 200 -10.86 31.07 -5.65
CA SER A 200 -10.60 31.54 -7.01
C SER A 200 -9.15 31.41 -7.49
N SER A 201 -8.20 31.06 -6.59
CA SER A 201 -6.76 31.16 -6.88
C SER A 201 -6.22 30.03 -7.76
N PHE A 202 -6.91 28.87 -7.83
CA PHE A 202 -6.37 27.68 -8.49
C PHE A 202 -7.23 27.24 -9.67
N LYS A 203 -7.07 27.90 -10.82
CA LYS A 203 -7.69 27.44 -12.08
C LYS A 203 -6.69 26.62 -12.89
N LEU A 204 -6.91 25.31 -12.97
CA LEU A 204 -6.18 24.42 -13.87
C LEU A 204 -6.30 24.82 -15.37
N SER A 205 -7.30 25.66 -15.70
CA SER A 205 -7.56 26.15 -17.06
C SER A 205 -6.55 27.19 -17.55
N ASP A 206 -5.80 27.86 -16.67
CA ASP A 206 -4.97 29.01 -17.02
C ASP A 206 -3.55 28.62 -17.47
N LEU A 207 -3.28 27.31 -17.54
CA LEU A 207 -2.05 26.78 -18.10
C LEU A 207 -2.16 26.74 -19.62
N LYS A 208 -1.76 27.84 -20.27
CA LYS A 208 -1.71 27.90 -21.72
C LYS A 208 -0.55 27.01 -22.22
N PRO A 209 -0.79 26.05 -23.13
CA PRO A 209 0.25 25.23 -23.75
C PRO A 209 1.20 26.04 -24.66
N GLU A 210 0.90 27.30 -24.90
CA GLU A 210 1.52 28.12 -25.95
C GLU A 210 3.02 28.41 -25.76
N THR A 211 3.57 28.19 -24.55
CA THR A 211 5.01 28.36 -24.29
C THR A 211 5.84 27.09 -24.51
N TRP A 212 5.23 25.96 -24.85
CA TRP A 212 5.91 24.65 -24.89
C TRP A 212 6.14 24.14 -26.30
N ASN A 213 6.34 25.03 -27.27
CA ASN A 213 6.72 24.71 -28.66
C ASN A 213 8.12 24.04 -28.78
N LEU A 214 8.57 23.44 -27.70
CA LEU A 214 9.79 22.69 -27.66
C LEU A 214 9.54 21.29 -28.20
N LYS A 215 10.56 20.74 -28.89
CA LYS A 215 10.59 19.32 -29.25
C LYS A 215 10.74 18.46 -27.98
N LEU A 216 9.73 18.46 -27.08
CA LEU A 216 9.75 17.78 -25.78
C LEU A 216 10.11 16.31 -25.88
N TYR A 217 9.79 15.68 -27.01
CA TYR A 217 10.14 14.28 -27.25
C TYR A 217 11.65 14.01 -27.29
N SER A 218 12.48 15.01 -27.63
CA SER A 218 13.95 14.87 -27.74
C SER A 218 14.71 15.25 -26.47
N ILE A 219 14.07 15.95 -25.53
CA ILE A 219 14.70 16.39 -24.28
C ILE A 219 14.82 15.20 -23.32
N GLN A 220 16.01 14.87 -22.87
CA GLN A 220 16.28 13.80 -21.91
C GLN A 220 16.67 14.33 -20.52
N ASN A 221 17.26 15.54 -20.48
CA ASN A 221 17.83 16.10 -19.26
C ASN A 221 17.15 17.43 -18.93
N PHE A 222 16.65 17.54 -17.73
CA PHE A 222 16.00 18.74 -17.23
C PHE A 222 16.83 19.34 -16.10
N ILE A 223 17.18 20.62 -16.21
CA ILE A 223 17.84 21.37 -15.15
C ILE A 223 16.77 22.22 -14.49
N VAL A 224 16.35 21.82 -13.29
CA VAL A 224 15.29 22.52 -12.54
C VAL A 224 15.92 23.59 -11.68
N LEU A 225 15.67 24.85 -12.01
CA LEU A 225 16.14 26.02 -11.28
C LEU A 225 15.02 26.55 -10.38
N PHE A 226 15.36 26.87 -9.13
CA PHE A 226 14.38 27.26 -8.13
C PHE A 226 14.93 28.29 -7.13
N GLY A 227 14.01 29.01 -6.49
CA GLY A 227 14.20 29.69 -5.21
C GLY A 227 13.59 28.87 -4.07
N ALA A 228 13.51 29.47 -2.89
CA ALA A 228 13.08 28.77 -1.68
C ALA A 228 11.71 28.09 -1.82
N LEU A 229 10.67 28.81 -2.26
CA LEU A 229 9.31 28.23 -2.40
C LEU A 229 9.18 27.26 -3.58
N GLY A 230 10.12 27.27 -4.51
CA GLY A 230 10.23 26.32 -5.64
C GLY A 230 10.88 25.00 -5.26
N GLU A 231 11.70 24.95 -4.21
CA GLU A 231 12.46 23.73 -3.86
C GLU A 231 11.58 22.47 -3.68
N PRO A 232 10.47 22.47 -2.93
CA PRO A 232 9.63 21.29 -2.79
C PRO A 232 9.05 20.80 -4.12
N VAL A 233 8.76 21.72 -5.03
CA VAL A 233 8.26 21.41 -6.38
C VAL A 233 9.35 20.84 -7.27
N ALA A 234 10.57 21.34 -7.15
CA ALA A 234 11.74 20.82 -7.86
C ALA A 234 12.01 19.35 -7.51
N TRP A 235 11.93 19.00 -6.23
CA TRP A 235 12.03 17.62 -5.74
C TRP A 235 10.92 16.73 -6.31
N ASP A 236 9.69 17.26 -6.43
CA ASP A 236 8.58 16.52 -7.02
C ASP A 236 8.76 16.28 -8.53
N ILE A 237 9.22 17.29 -9.25
CA ILE A 237 9.53 17.18 -10.69
C ILE A 237 10.61 16.12 -10.92
N GLU A 238 11.69 16.15 -10.15
CA GLU A 238 12.77 15.15 -10.24
C GLU A 238 12.24 13.72 -10.04
N SER A 239 11.52 13.50 -8.94
CA SER A 239 10.92 12.22 -8.60
C SER A 239 10.01 11.71 -9.74
N LYS A 240 9.10 12.56 -10.24
CA LYS A 240 8.14 12.15 -11.27
C LYS A 240 8.78 11.87 -12.63
N LEU A 241 9.76 12.68 -13.04
CA LEU A 241 10.47 12.46 -14.29
C LEU A 241 11.23 11.13 -14.26
N THR A 242 11.89 10.85 -13.15
CA THR A 242 12.70 9.64 -12.97
C THR A 242 11.81 8.40 -12.80
N GLU A 243 10.79 8.46 -11.92
CA GLU A 243 9.89 7.33 -11.65
C GLU A 243 9.06 6.91 -12.88
N ALA A 244 8.63 7.88 -13.69
CA ALA A 244 7.88 7.61 -14.92
C ALA A 244 8.77 7.40 -16.16
N ALA A 245 10.10 7.38 -15.99
CA ALA A 245 11.07 7.28 -17.09
C ALA A 245 10.89 8.36 -18.18
N LEU A 246 10.49 9.56 -17.76
CA LEU A 246 10.30 10.72 -18.64
C LEU A 246 11.57 11.56 -18.80
N GLY A 247 12.65 11.28 -18.09
CA GLY A 247 13.93 11.96 -18.19
C GLY A 247 14.66 12.00 -16.87
N SER A 248 15.87 12.55 -16.90
CA SER A 248 16.65 12.84 -15.70
C SER A 248 16.51 14.32 -15.33
N ALA A 249 16.58 14.62 -14.04
CA ALA A 249 16.55 16.00 -13.55
C ALA A 249 17.78 16.31 -12.69
N LEU A 250 18.29 17.53 -12.83
CA LEU A 250 19.37 18.13 -12.07
C LEU A 250 18.79 19.31 -11.30
N LEU A 251 18.81 19.26 -9.97
CA LEU A 251 18.25 20.31 -9.13
C LEU A 251 19.31 21.33 -8.75
N SER A 252 19.00 22.61 -8.86
CA SER A 252 19.88 23.68 -8.42
C SER A 252 19.10 24.95 -8.10
N ASP A 253 19.46 25.64 -7.02
CA ASP A 253 19.03 27.04 -6.90
C ASP A 253 19.73 27.91 -7.96
N TYR A 254 19.13 29.08 -8.24
CA TYR A 254 19.58 30.01 -9.29
C TYR A 254 21.04 30.44 -9.11
N ARG A 255 21.52 30.56 -7.87
CA ARG A 255 22.90 31.00 -7.62
C ARG A 255 23.90 29.86 -7.71
N ASN A 256 23.56 28.70 -7.15
CA ASN A 256 24.40 27.51 -7.24
C ASN A 256 24.57 27.02 -8.69
N PHE A 257 23.57 27.25 -9.53
CA PHE A 257 23.67 27.03 -10.98
C PHE A 257 24.82 27.83 -11.59
N GLY A 258 25.03 29.06 -11.14
CA GLY A 258 26.14 29.92 -11.56
C GLY A 258 27.54 29.40 -11.18
N HIS A 259 27.63 28.51 -10.17
CA HIS A 259 28.89 27.92 -9.70
C HIS A 259 29.33 26.68 -10.52
N GLY A 260 29.19 26.73 -11.84
CA GLY A 260 29.73 25.75 -12.77
C GLY A 260 28.71 24.81 -13.40
N ARG A 261 27.48 24.63 -12.81
CA ARG A 261 26.44 23.74 -13.35
C ARG A 261 25.95 24.16 -14.74
N HIS A 262 26.02 25.45 -15.06
CA HIS A 262 25.67 26.00 -16.38
C HIS A 262 26.57 25.47 -17.50
N HIS A 263 27.79 24.96 -17.20
CA HIS A 263 28.68 24.32 -18.18
C HIS A 263 28.05 23.09 -18.86
N TRP A 264 27.04 22.49 -18.23
CA TRP A 264 26.28 21.39 -18.83
C TRP A 264 25.78 21.76 -20.23
N PHE A 265 25.21 22.95 -20.40
CA PHE A 265 24.65 23.39 -21.66
C PHE A 265 25.70 23.66 -22.74
N ALA A 266 26.96 23.92 -22.38
CA ALA A 266 28.04 24.05 -23.35
C ALA A 266 28.35 22.72 -24.06
N LYS A 267 28.00 21.58 -23.48
CA LYS A 267 28.31 20.23 -23.98
C LYS A 267 27.09 19.36 -24.30
N LYS A 268 25.95 19.63 -23.69
CA LYS A 268 24.77 18.74 -23.69
C LYS A 268 23.44 19.45 -23.96
N ARG A 269 23.44 20.65 -24.53
CA ARG A 269 22.27 21.49 -24.77
C ARG A 269 21.21 20.85 -25.67
N GLU A 270 21.61 20.02 -26.62
CA GLU A 270 20.72 19.45 -27.63
C GLU A 270 19.61 18.59 -27.06
N ASN A 271 19.92 17.91 -25.93
CA ASN A 271 18.99 17.02 -25.24
C ASN A 271 18.55 17.54 -23.86
N SER A 272 18.77 18.84 -23.61
CA SER A 272 18.59 19.44 -22.29
C SER A 272 17.71 20.67 -22.35
N CYS A 273 16.92 20.87 -21.27
CA CYS A 273 16.03 21.99 -21.09
C CYS A 273 16.12 22.51 -19.66
N ILE A 274 15.96 23.80 -19.47
CA ILE A 274 15.75 24.39 -18.13
C ILE A 274 14.26 24.37 -17.81
N ILE A 275 13.94 23.97 -16.57
CA ILE A 275 12.64 24.25 -15.95
C ILE A 275 12.90 25.31 -14.88
N ALA A 276 12.36 26.49 -15.08
CA ALA A 276 12.51 27.61 -14.15
C ALA A 276 11.25 27.73 -13.27
N LEU A 277 11.40 27.48 -11.96
CA LEU A 277 10.35 27.71 -10.97
C LEU A 277 10.47 29.13 -10.46
N VAL A 278 9.50 29.97 -10.79
CA VAL A 278 9.58 31.42 -10.56
C VAL A 278 8.45 31.90 -9.65
N THR A 279 8.83 32.48 -8.52
CA THR A 279 7.91 33.21 -7.64
C THR A 279 8.18 34.72 -7.69
N PRO A 280 7.29 35.58 -7.20
CA PRO A 280 7.49 37.02 -7.24
C PRO A 280 8.81 37.48 -6.60
N ILE A 281 9.24 36.82 -5.52
CA ILE A 281 10.41 37.24 -4.74
C ILE A 281 11.74 37.04 -5.48
N GLU A 282 11.87 35.95 -6.28
CA GLU A 282 13.09 35.68 -7.05
C GLU A 282 12.96 35.94 -8.54
N ARG A 283 11.85 36.51 -9.01
CA ARG A 283 11.56 36.72 -10.44
C ARG A 283 12.68 37.45 -11.17
N GLU A 284 13.17 38.54 -10.62
CA GLU A 284 14.25 39.31 -11.22
C GLU A 284 15.55 38.48 -11.34
N LEU A 285 15.91 37.75 -10.30
CA LEU A 285 17.07 36.85 -10.28
C LEU A 285 16.93 35.76 -11.34
N ALA A 286 15.75 35.13 -11.42
CA ALA A 286 15.44 34.09 -12.38
C ALA A 286 15.61 34.57 -13.81
N TYR A 287 14.98 35.68 -14.17
CA TYR A 287 15.05 36.24 -15.52
C TYR A 287 16.46 36.73 -15.89
N LYS A 288 17.21 37.36 -14.97
CA LYS A 288 18.59 37.75 -15.19
C LYS A 288 19.52 36.54 -15.38
N THR A 289 19.32 35.48 -14.57
CA THR A 289 20.10 34.24 -14.69
C THR A 289 19.89 33.60 -16.06
N ILE A 290 18.60 33.41 -16.44
CA ILE A 290 18.25 32.79 -17.72
C ILE A 290 18.64 33.69 -18.91
N GLY A 291 18.41 35.00 -18.81
CA GLY A 291 18.80 35.97 -19.84
C GLY A 291 20.30 36.04 -20.11
N SER A 292 21.11 35.56 -19.16
CA SER A 292 22.58 35.46 -19.35
C SER A 292 23.01 34.20 -20.12
N LEU A 293 22.08 33.29 -20.42
CA LEU A 293 22.35 32.07 -21.17
C LEU A 293 22.20 32.30 -22.67
N PRO A 294 22.86 31.47 -23.53
CA PRO A 294 22.63 31.50 -24.96
C PRO A 294 21.14 31.33 -25.30
N LYS A 295 20.59 32.10 -26.21
CA LYS A 295 19.17 32.04 -26.64
C LYS A 295 18.76 30.66 -27.19
N SER A 296 19.73 29.83 -27.54
CA SER A 296 19.49 28.45 -28.01
C SER A 296 19.21 27.44 -26.89
N VAL A 297 19.32 27.82 -25.60
CA VAL A 297 18.98 26.97 -24.47
C VAL A 297 17.46 26.97 -24.30
N PRO A 298 16.79 25.82 -24.41
CA PRO A 298 15.35 25.74 -24.19
C PRO A 298 15.01 25.99 -22.73
N VAL A 299 13.96 26.77 -22.46
CA VAL A 299 13.48 27.09 -21.11
C VAL A 299 11.97 26.92 -21.01
N ILE A 300 11.53 26.23 -19.97
CA ILE A 300 10.12 26.13 -19.57
C ILE A 300 9.98 26.92 -18.27
N TYR A 301 9.06 27.87 -18.24
CA TYR A 301 8.74 28.61 -17.03
C TYR A 301 7.52 28.02 -16.34
N ILE A 302 7.68 27.66 -15.06
CA ILE A 302 6.59 27.35 -14.14
C ILE A 302 6.54 28.51 -13.13
N GLU A 303 5.76 29.51 -13.47
CA GLU A 303 5.70 30.77 -12.76
C GLU A 303 4.40 30.93 -12.00
N THR A 304 4.45 31.61 -10.85
CA THR A 304 3.28 31.94 -10.05
C THR A 304 3.28 33.42 -9.68
N GLU A 305 2.09 34.00 -9.58
CA GLU A 305 1.87 35.35 -9.02
C GLU A 305 1.57 35.32 -7.52
N LEU A 306 1.45 34.12 -6.92
CA LEU A 306 1.17 33.96 -5.51
C LEU A 306 2.43 34.09 -4.67
N ASP A 307 2.31 34.76 -3.54
CA ASP A 307 3.34 34.86 -2.53
C ASP A 307 3.09 33.87 -1.37
N GLY A 308 4.15 33.56 -0.63
CA GLY A 308 4.08 32.73 0.56
C GLY A 308 3.79 31.25 0.25
N PRO A 309 3.25 30.51 1.23
CA PRO A 309 3.10 29.05 1.13
C PRO A 309 2.27 28.56 -0.07
N GLN A 310 1.28 29.32 -0.51
CA GLN A 310 0.40 28.97 -1.64
C GLN A 310 1.15 28.92 -2.97
N ALA A 311 2.26 29.63 -3.11
CA ALA A 311 3.09 29.65 -4.31
C ALA A 311 3.58 28.24 -4.69
N SER A 312 4.04 27.46 -3.70
CA SER A 312 4.46 26.08 -3.93
C SER A 312 3.31 25.17 -4.42
N ILE A 313 2.08 25.39 -3.93
CA ILE A 313 0.91 24.61 -4.36
C ILE A 313 0.54 24.93 -5.80
N ASP A 314 0.53 26.21 -6.18
CA ASP A 314 0.24 26.64 -7.56
C ASP A 314 1.29 26.09 -8.54
N MET A 315 2.58 26.24 -8.22
CA MET A 315 3.65 25.67 -9.03
C MET A 315 3.58 24.13 -9.11
N LEU A 316 3.17 23.45 -8.03
CA LEU A 316 3.00 21.99 -8.03
C LEU A 316 1.89 21.55 -8.99
N LEU A 317 0.77 22.25 -9.02
CA LEU A 317 -0.31 21.99 -9.98
C LEU A 317 0.17 22.16 -11.43
N LYS A 318 0.95 23.21 -11.69
CA LYS A 318 1.57 23.48 -13.00
C LYS A 318 2.61 22.39 -13.36
N ALA A 319 3.40 21.94 -12.39
CA ALA A 319 4.33 20.83 -12.57
C ALA A 319 3.62 19.51 -12.92
N PHE A 320 2.47 19.21 -12.29
CA PHE A 320 1.68 18.03 -12.66
C PHE A 320 1.19 18.10 -14.10
N ARG A 321 0.76 19.29 -14.54
CA ARG A 321 0.36 19.48 -15.93
C ARG A 321 1.54 19.27 -16.88
N PHE A 322 2.71 19.84 -16.58
CA PHE A 322 3.93 19.63 -17.35
C PHE A 322 4.27 18.13 -17.49
N VAL A 323 4.23 17.37 -16.38
CA VAL A 323 4.50 15.92 -16.38
C VAL A 323 3.50 15.16 -17.27
N ASN A 324 2.22 15.56 -17.24
CA ASN A 324 1.20 14.96 -18.13
C ASN A 324 1.52 15.23 -19.60
N ASP A 325 1.78 16.48 -19.94
CA ASP A 325 2.00 16.89 -21.34
C ASP A 325 3.29 16.32 -21.91
N LEU A 326 4.34 16.21 -21.08
CA LEU A 326 5.56 15.50 -21.44
C LEU A 326 5.32 14.01 -21.67
N GLY A 327 4.50 13.39 -20.81
CA GLY A 327 4.09 12.00 -20.96
C GLY A 327 3.30 11.78 -22.26
N GLU A 328 2.32 12.64 -22.56
CA GLU A 328 1.56 12.61 -23.82
C GLU A 328 2.49 12.75 -25.04
N ALA A 329 3.44 13.69 -25.01
CA ALA A 329 4.42 13.89 -26.09
C ALA A 329 5.30 12.67 -26.34
N ARG A 330 5.51 11.80 -25.33
CA ARG A 330 6.34 10.59 -25.40
C ARG A 330 5.55 9.30 -25.52
N GLY A 331 4.21 9.37 -25.57
CA GLY A 331 3.35 8.21 -25.58
C GLY A 331 3.41 7.37 -24.28
N ILE A 332 3.78 7.97 -23.15
CA ILE A 332 3.89 7.34 -21.84
C ILE A 332 2.82 7.96 -20.92
N ASP A 333 1.94 7.15 -20.37
CA ASP A 333 1.05 7.60 -19.28
C ASP A 333 1.86 7.60 -17.97
N PRO A 334 2.15 8.78 -17.36
CA PRO A 334 2.95 8.83 -16.13
C PRO A 334 2.31 8.09 -14.95
N GLY A 335 0.98 7.92 -14.97
CA GLY A 335 0.25 7.13 -13.98
C GLY A 335 0.35 5.62 -14.20
N LYS A 336 0.89 5.19 -15.37
CA LYS A 336 1.05 3.79 -15.79
C LYS A 336 2.33 3.58 -16.63
N PRO A 337 3.51 3.96 -16.15
CA PRO A 337 4.72 3.98 -16.97
C PRO A 337 5.24 2.58 -17.34
N GLY A 338 4.70 1.52 -16.75
CA GLY A 338 5.23 0.16 -16.88
C GLY A 338 6.41 -0.07 -15.93
N VAL A 339 6.22 -0.88 -14.89
CA VAL A 339 7.24 -1.13 -13.87
C VAL A 339 7.99 -2.42 -14.18
N PRO A 340 9.34 -2.42 -14.24
CA PRO A 340 10.12 -3.63 -14.46
C PRO A 340 10.00 -4.60 -13.27
N GLY A 341 10.10 -5.90 -13.53
CA GLY A 341 9.94 -6.95 -12.51
C GLY A 341 10.88 -6.79 -11.30
N TYR A 342 12.13 -6.37 -11.54
CA TYR A 342 13.09 -6.10 -10.46
C TYR A 342 12.70 -4.93 -9.55
N GLY A 343 11.87 -4.01 -10.00
CA GLY A 343 11.42 -2.87 -9.18
C GLY A 343 10.68 -3.31 -7.93
N ARG A 344 9.92 -4.41 -7.99
CA ARG A 344 9.25 -5.00 -6.82
C ARG A 344 10.26 -5.56 -5.81
N ILE A 345 11.34 -6.18 -6.28
CA ILE A 345 12.41 -6.72 -5.42
C ILE A 345 13.10 -5.56 -4.69
N LEU A 346 13.47 -4.50 -5.41
CA LEU A 346 14.08 -3.30 -4.82
C LEU A 346 13.17 -2.63 -3.80
N TYR A 347 11.89 -2.47 -4.12
CA TYR A 347 10.91 -1.85 -3.23
C TYR A 347 10.71 -2.62 -1.92
N ASN A 348 10.82 -3.95 -1.95
CA ASN A 348 10.62 -4.80 -0.78
C ASN A 348 11.93 -5.23 -0.09
N LEU A 349 13.09 -4.69 -0.50
CA LEU A 349 14.38 -5.03 0.07
C LEU A 349 14.43 -4.72 1.59
N GLY A 350 14.70 -5.75 2.38
CA GLY A 350 14.73 -5.65 3.84
C GLY A 350 16.02 -5.03 4.38
N TYR A 351 16.36 -3.81 3.98
CA TYR A 351 17.65 -3.15 4.27
C TYR A 351 17.95 -2.94 5.75
N PHE A 352 16.94 -2.87 6.63
CA PHE A 352 17.14 -2.78 8.07
C PHE A 352 17.96 -3.95 8.65
N LYS A 353 17.78 -5.15 8.12
CA LYS A 353 18.60 -6.32 8.48
C LYS A 353 20.04 -6.17 8.00
N LEU A 354 20.24 -5.53 6.85
CA LEU A 354 21.55 -5.33 6.23
C LEU A 354 22.34 -4.21 6.92
N THR A 355 21.67 -3.26 7.54
CA THR A 355 22.29 -2.12 8.24
C THR A 355 22.55 -2.40 9.71
N ASN A 356 22.31 -3.61 10.21
CA ASN A 356 22.43 -3.99 11.63
C ASN A 356 21.68 -3.03 12.58
N CYS A 357 20.62 -2.41 12.11
CA CYS A 357 19.81 -1.50 12.91
C CYS A 357 18.96 -2.27 13.93
N ILE A 358 19.18 -2.01 15.20
CA ILE A 358 18.42 -2.64 16.29
C ILE A 358 17.13 -1.82 16.52
N LEU A 359 16.03 -2.35 16.03
CA LEU A 359 14.69 -1.81 16.30
C LEU A 359 14.20 -2.24 17.71
N PRO A 360 13.28 -1.49 18.33
CA PRO A 360 12.62 -1.93 19.56
C PRO A 360 11.86 -3.25 19.30
N ALA A 361 11.79 -4.09 20.32
CA ALA A 361 10.96 -5.29 20.26
C ALA A 361 9.51 -4.90 20.00
N GLU A 362 8.85 -5.65 19.13
CA GLU A 362 7.45 -5.42 18.84
C GLU A 362 6.57 -6.01 19.95
N LYS A 363 5.59 -5.24 20.36
CA LYS A 363 4.57 -5.68 21.33
C LYS A 363 3.48 -6.43 20.57
N THR A 364 3.78 -7.66 20.15
CA THR A 364 2.89 -8.47 19.31
C THR A 364 1.53 -8.70 19.96
N LEU A 365 1.50 -8.88 21.29
CA LEU A 365 0.25 -9.00 22.05
C LEU A 365 -0.65 -7.77 21.86
N ASP A 366 -0.10 -6.58 22.05
CA ASP A 366 -0.85 -5.32 21.91
C ASP A 366 -1.41 -5.17 20.49
N VAL A 367 -0.63 -5.54 19.48
CA VAL A 367 -1.06 -5.52 18.06
C VAL A 367 -2.22 -6.49 17.82
N ALA A 368 -2.12 -7.71 18.33
CA ALA A 368 -3.15 -8.73 18.17
C ALA A 368 -4.46 -8.32 18.84
N VAL A 369 -4.38 -7.78 20.06
CA VAL A 369 -5.55 -7.27 20.80
C VAL A 369 -6.17 -6.07 20.11
N LEU A 370 -5.33 -5.14 19.61
CA LEU A 370 -5.79 -3.97 18.86
C LEU A 370 -6.56 -4.35 17.58
N ARG A 371 -6.11 -5.37 16.86
CA ARG A 371 -6.82 -5.90 15.68
C ARG A 371 -8.22 -6.40 16.02
N LYS A 372 -8.36 -7.04 17.19
CA LYS A 372 -9.66 -7.50 17.69
C LYS A 372 -10.59 -6.35 18.11
N LEU A 373 -10.10 -5.42 18.90
CA LEU A 373 -10.91 -4.39 19.54
C LEU A 373 -11.01 -3.09 18.75
N GLY A 374 -10.01 -2.79 17.91
CA GLY A 374 -9.84 -1.47 17.33
C GLY A 374 -9.31 -0.45 18.34
N MET A 375 -9.08 0.78 17.89
CA MET A 375 -8.50 1.83 18.73
C MET A 375 -9.36 2.19 19.95
N ALA A 376 -10.67 2.23 19.79
CA ALA A 376 -11.61 2.54 20.89
C ALA A 376 -11.56 1.50 22.03
N GLY A 377 -11.25 0.24 21.73
CA GLY A 377 -11.15 -0.82 22.75
C GLY A 377 -9.98 -0.63 23.72
N ARG A 378 -8.96 0.19 23.34
CA ARG A 378 -7.82 0.47 24.19
C ARG A 378 -8.18 1.32 25.43
N GLU A 379 -9.22 2.13 25.34
CA GLU A 379 -9.72 2.96 26.44
C GLU A 379 -10.51 2.14 27.46
N ASN A 380 -10.91 0.92 27.11
CA ASN A 380 -11.62 -0.01 27.99
C ASN A 380 -10.62 -1.02 28.61
N ALA A 381 -10.06 -0.68 29.76
CA ALA A 381 -9.03 -1.49 30.40
C ALA A 381 -9.48 -2.94 30.75
N PRO A 382 -10.71 -3.20 31.28
CA PRO A 382 -11.18 -4.56 31.53
C PRO A 382 -11.30 -5.40 30.25
N LEU A 383 -11.82 -4.80 29.18
CA LEU A 383 -11.95 -5.49 27.88
C LEU A 383 -10.58 -5.78 27.28
N TRP A 384 -9.67 -4.85 27.37
CA TRP A 384 -8.28 -5.02 26.92
C TRP A 384 -7.58 -6.15 27.67
N ALA A 385 -7.72 -6.22 28.99
CA ALA A 385 -7.16 -7.29 29.82
C ALA A 385 -7.72 -8.65 29.42
N HIS A 386 -9.05 -8.76 29.24
CA HIS A 386 -9.71 -9.99 28.82
C HIS A 386 -9.17 -10.52 27.50
N TYR A 387 -9.07 -9.66 26.47
CA TYR A 387 -8.52 -10.07 25.16
C TYR A 387 -7.01 -10.35 25.20
N SER A 388 -6.25 -9.68 26.07
CA SER A 388 -4.83 -9.95 26.25
C SER A 388 -4.61 -11.35 26.85
N GLU A 389 -5.38 -11.72 27.87
CA GLU A 389 -5.36 -13.07 28.45
C GLU A 389 -5.82 -14.14 27.47
N ALA A 390 -6.89 -13.87 26.72
CA ALA A 390 -7.39 -14.78 25.69
C ALA A 390 -6.34 -15.02 24.58
N CYS A 391 -5.67 -13.98 24.10
CA CYS A 391 -4.59 -14.11 23.13
C CYS A 391 -3.44 -14.97 23.67
N GLN A 392 -3.02 -14.73 24.91
CA GLN A 392 -1.95 -15.53 25.53
C GLN A 392 -2.36 -16.99 25.73
N ARG A 393 -3.62 -17.27 26.11
CA ARG A 393 -4.15 -18.64 26.17
C ARG A 393 -4.12 -19.30 24.80
N PHE A 394 -4.64 -18.61 23.79
CA PHE A 394 -4.67 -19.10 22.41
C PHE A 394 -3.27 -19.46 21.90
N VAL A 395 -2.29 -18.57 22.07
CA VAL A 395 -0.91 -18.84 21.63
C VAL A 395 -0.28 -20.00 22.39
N ARG A 396 -0.54 -20.13 23.69
CA ARG A 396 -0.09 -21.30 24.44
C ARG A 396 -0.70 -22.60 23.89
N GLN A 397 -2.01 -22.63 23.65
CA GLN A 397 -2.69 -23.79 23.06
C GLN A 397 -2.14 -24.13 21.67
N LEU A 398 -1.92 -23.11 20.84
CA LEU A 398 -1.35 -23.26 19.50
C LEU A 398 0.07 -23.86 19.53
N ASN A 399 0.90 -23.43 20.48
CA ASN A 399 2.26 -23.94 20.65
C ASN A 399 2.33 -25.37 21.24
N HIS A 400 1.32 -25.80 21.99
CA HIS A 400 1.19 -27.16 22.50
C HIS A 400 0.49 -28.10 21.52
N GLY A 401 -0.21 -27.54 20.53
CA GLY A 401 -0.92 -28.31 19.52
C GLY A 401 0.05 -29.09 18.61
N GLN A 402 -0.43 -30.23 18.11
CA GLN A 402 0.23 -31.01 17.08
C GLN A 402 -0.74 -31.17 15.93
N PHE A 403 -0.41 -30.63 14.78
CA PHE A 403 -1.31 -30.58 13.63
C PHE A 403 -0.85 -31.54 12.55
N THR A 404 -1.77 -32.28 11.95
CA THR A 404 -1.52 -33.14 10.77
C THR A 404 -1.94 -32.46 9.48
N THR A 405 -2.76 -31.40 9.60
CA THR A 405 -3.38 -30.69 8.48
C THR A 405 -3.25 -29.18 8.66
N VAL A 406 -2.97 -28.48 7.56
CA VAL A 406 -3.12 -27.03 7.48
C VAL A 406 -4.16 -26.70 6.43
N ALA A 407 -5.24 -26.02 6.85
CA ALA A 407 -6.29 -25.54 5.98
C ALA A 407 -6.09 -24.04 5.66
N PHE A 408 -5.92 -23.73 4.40
CA PHE A 408 -5.72 -22.35 3.92
C PHE A 408 -6.92 -21.87 3.13
N ASP A 409 -7.28 -20.59 3.31
CA ASP A 409 -7.94 -19.88 2.24
C ASP A 409 -6.96 -19.61 1.09
N TYR A 410 -7.46 -19.35 -0.11
CA TYR A 410 -6.61 -19.12 -1.27
C TYR A 410 -6.39 -17.63 -1.55
N ASP A 411 -7.48 -16.85 -1.71
CA ASP A 411 -7.43 -15.44 -2.14
C ASP A 411 -7.06 -14.51 -0.97
N GLY A 412 -5.95 -13.81 -1.07
CA GLY A 412 -5.46 -12.97 0.03
C GLY A 412 -4.63 -13.72 1.07
N THR A 413 -4.59 -15.04 0.98
CA THR A 413 -3.84 -15.93 1.90
C THR A 413 -2.66 -16.62 1.21
N LEU A 414 -2.89 -17.48 0.23
CA LEU A 414 -1.85 -18.15 -0.58
C LEU A 414 -1.55 -17.41 -1.88
N SER A 415 -2.49 -16.61 -2.36
CA SER A 415 -2.36 -15.77 -3.55
C SER A 415 -2.66 -14.32 -3.19
N ALA A 416 -1.93 -13.37 -3.78
CA ALA A 416 -2.21 -11.95 -3.56
C ALA A 416 -3.63 -11.61 -4.04
N SER A 417 -4.35 -10.80 -3.25
CA SER A 417 -5.73 -10.40 -3.55
C SER A 417 -5.87 -9.32 -4.63
N ASP A 418 -4.81 -9.06 -5.43
CA ASP A 418 -4.90 -8.12 -6.53
C ASP A 418 -5.49 -8.76 -7.80
N ARG A 419 -6.19 -7.95 -8.63
CA ARG A 419 -6.84 -8.43 -9.85
C ARG A 419 -5.88 -9.05 -10.87
N LYS A 420 -4.57 -8.80 -10.76
CA LYS A 420 -3.55 -9.27 -11.71
C LYS A 420 -3.06 -10.67 -11.38
N SER A 421 -3.00 -11.04 -10.11
CA SER A 421 -2.65 -12.40 -9.68
C SER A 421 -3.69 -13.44 -10.09
N ARG A 422 -4.91 -13.01 -10.43
CA ARG A 422 -5.98 -13.91 -10.94
C ARG A 422 -5.66 -14.59 -12.27
N PHE A 423 -4.74 -14.05 -13.04
CA PHE A 423 -4.37 -14.56 -14.36
C PHE A 423 -3.08 -15.37 -14.37
N THR A 424 -2.39 -15.46 -13.25
CA THR A 424 -1.24 -16.36 -13.11
C THR A 424 -1.75 -17.74 -12.68
N ASN A 425 -1.47 -18.75 -13.49
CA ASN A 425 -1.84 -20.14 -13.21
C ASN A 425 -0.86 -20.82 -12.24
N ARG A 426 0.04 -20.09 -11.59
CA ARG A 426 1.06 -20.67 -10.71
C ARG A 426 1.12 -19.89 -9.39
N LEU A 427 1.36 -20.59 -8.28
CA LEU A 427 1.69 -19.97 -7.00
C LEU A 427 3.02 -19.21 -7.10
N CYS A 428 3.23 -18.21 -6.28
CA CYS A 428 4.53 -17.54 -6.22
C CYS A 428 5.58 -18.47 -5.59
N ASP A 429 6.82 -18.28 -6.00
CA ASP A 429 7.92 -19.17 -5.57
C ASP A 429 8.09 -19.16 -4.05
N GLU A 430 7.89 -18.03 -3.37
CA GLU A 430 7.98 -17.92 -1.92
C GLU A 430 6.95 -18.80 -1.18
N ILE A 431 5.74 -18.94 -1.72
CA ILE A 431 4.71 -19.83 -1.15
C ILE A 431 5.05 -21.28 -1.45
N ILE A 432 5.53 -21.59 -2.64
CA ILE A 432 5.97 -22.96 -2.99
C ILE A 432 7.08 -23.38 -2.03
N ASP A 433 8.13 -22.58 -1.89
CA ASP A 433 9.26 -22.84 -0.99
C ASP A 433 8.82 -23.01 0.47
N ALA A 434 7.79 -22.27 0.90
CA ALA A 434 7.25 -22.39 2.25
C ALA A 434 6.41 -23.66 2.46
N LEU A 435 5.65 -24.12 1.45
CA LEU A 435 4.80 -25.31 1.55
C LEU A 435 5.59 -26.61 1.37
N MET A 436 6.68 -26.60 0.60
CA MET A 436 7.45 -27.81 0.31
C MET A 436 7.92 -28.57 1.56
N PRO A 437 8.50 -27.95 2.60
CA PRO A 437 8.88 -28.66 3.81
C PRO A 437 7.72 -29.35 4.54
N LEU A 438 6.50 -28.81 4.43
CA LEU A 438 5.29 -29.43 5.00
C LEU A 438 4.92 -30.70 4.21
N LEU A 439 4.89 -30.61 2.88
CA LEU A 439 4.55 -31.71 1.99
C LEU A 439 5.60 -32.83 2.05
N GLU A 440 6.89 -32.51 2.09
CA GLU A 440 7.99 -33.47 2.22
C GLU A 440 7.91 -34.27 3.52
N ASN A 441 7.36 -33.69 4.57
CA ASN A 441 7.10 -34.35 5.84
C ASN A 441 5.72 -35.02 5.94
N GLY A 442 4.97 -35.11 4.84
CA GLY A 442 3.70 -35.85 4.78
C GLY A 442 2.50 -35.10 5.42
N VAL A 443 2.61 -33.81 5.62
CA VAL A 443 1.51 -32.96 6.15
C VAL A 443 0.43 -32.80 5.09
N GLN A 444 -0.84 -32.88 5.49
CA GLN A 444 -1.97 -32.60 4.60
C GLN A 444 -2.17 -31.10 4.42
N ILE A 445 -2.32 -30.66 3.18
CA ILE A 445 -2.69 -29.29 2.83
C ILE A 445 -4.13 -29.29 2.32
N VAL A 446 -4.97 -28.48 2.92
CA VAL A 446 -6.34 -28.28 2.45
C VAL A 446 -6.52 -26.82 2.04
N VAL A 447 -7.09 -26.59 0.85
CA VAL A 447 -7.32 -25.24 0.33
C VAL A 447 -8.82 -25.00 0.19
N ALA A 448 -9.36 -24.09 0.97
CA ALA A 448 -10.76 -23.66 0.87
C ALA A 448 -10.84 -22.40 0.00
N THR A 449 -11.65 -22.40 -1.08
CA THR A 449 -11.72 -21.27 -2.01
C THR A 449 -13.12 -21.05 -2.57
N GLY A 450 -13.49 -19.79 -2.78
CA GLY A 450 -14.68 -19.44 -3.57
C GLY A 450 -14.54 -19.73 -5.07
N ARG A 451 -13.30 -19.95 -5.53
CA ARG A 451 -13.01 -20.21 -6.96
C ARG A 451 -13.28 -21.66 -7.35
N GLY A 452 -13.29 -21.89 -8.67
CA GLY A 452 -13.36 -23.21 -9.28
C GLY A 452 -11.99 -23.76 -9.70
N LYS A 453 -11.96 -24.45 -10.85
CA LYS A 453 -10.79 -25.21 -11.37
C LYS A 453 -9.45 -24.46 -11.43
N SER A 454 -9.47 -23.13 -11.46
CA SER A 454 -8.25 -22.31 -11.56
C SER A 454 -7.30 -22.53 -10.39
N VAL A 455 -7.82 -22.81 -9.19
CA VAL A 455 -7.01 -23.05 -7.99
C VAL A 455 -6.31 -24.42 -8.08
N GLY A 456 -7.05 -25.49 -8.43
CA GLY A 456 -6.44 -26.80 -8.67
C GLY A 456 -5.35 -26.74 -9.74
N LYS A 457 -5.62 -26.05 -10.84
CA LYS A 457 -4.63 -25.83 -11.92
C LYS A 457 -3.40 -25.08 -11.42
N SER A 458 -3.57 -24.05 -10.58
CA SER A 458 -2.46 -23.31 -9.97
C SER A 458 -1.53 -24.22 -9.15
N PHE A 459 -2.11 -25.13 -8.35
CA PHE A 459 -1.32 -26.10 -7.58
C PHE A 459 -0.65 -27.14 -8.47
N GLN A 460 -1.34 -27.67 -9.49
CA GLN A 460 -0.78 -28.65 -10.43
C GLN A 460 0.41 -28.09 -11.22
N GLU A 461 0.38 -26.80 -11.60
CA GLU A 461 1.49 -26.14 -12.28
C GLU A 461 2.65 -25.76 -11.33
N SER A 462 2.43 -25.81 -10.02
CA SER A 462 3.40 -25.37 -9.00
C SER A 462 4.03 -26.51 -8.20
N ILE A 463 3.29 -27.60 -7.97
CA ILE A 463 3.68 -28.69 -7.06
C ILE A 463 3.81 -29.99 -7.84
N GLU A 464 4.87 -30.75 -7.61
CA GLU A 464 5.11 -32.04 -8.24
C GLU A 464 3.97 -33.05 -7.95
N GLN A 465 3.61 -33.85 -8.95
CA GLN A 465 2.48 -34.79 -8.90
C GLN A 465 2.54 -35.78 -7.72
N LYS A 466 3.72 -36.14 -7.28
CA LYS A 466 3.91 -37.08 -6.14
C LYS A 466 3.29 -36.55 -4.82
N TYR A 467 3.10 -35.22 -4.69
CA TYR A 467 2.50 -34.59 -3.50
C TYR A 467 1.00 -34.35 -3.62
N TRP A 468 0.38 -34.51 -4.80
CA TRP A 468 -1.04 -34.25 -5.02
C TRP A 468 -1.98 -35.03 -4.08
N PRO A 469 -1.70 -36.31 -3.72
CA PRO A 469 -2.54 -37.02 -2.75
C PRO A 469 -2.61 -36.39 -1.36
N GLN A 470 -1.66 -35.50 -1.02
CA GLN A 470 -1.62 -34.77 0.25
C GLN A 470 -2.35 -33.42 0.17
N ILE A 471 -2.87 -33.04 -1.02
CA ILE A 471 -3.50 -31.74 -1.23
C ILE A 471 -4.97 -31.96 -1.57
N LYS A 472 -5.87 -31.40 -0.76
CA LYS A 472 -7.31 -31.36 -1.01
C LYS A 472 -7.72 -29.91 -1.34
N VAL A 473 -8.66 -29.75 -2.26
CA VAL A 473 -9.21 -28.43 -2.63
C VAL A 473 -10.72 -28.45 -2.45
N GLY A 474 -11.21 -27.58 -1.57
CA GLY A 474 -12.63 -27.29 -1.37
C GLY A 474 -13.04 -26.13 -2.28
N TYR A 475 -13.50 -26.48 -3.47
CA TYR A 475 -13.99 -25.53 -4.47
C TYR A 475 -15.35 -24.94 -4.08
N TYR A 476 -15.64 -23.73 -4.58
CA TYR A 476 -16.93 -23.04 -4.39
C TYR A 476 -17.32 -22.94 -2.91
N ASN A 477 -16.44 -22.35 -2.12
CA ASN A 477 -16.60 -22.19 -0.67
C ASN A 477 -16.82 -23.53 0.08
N GLY A 478 -16.12 -24.59 -0.35
CA GLY A 478 -16.20 -25.90 0.28
C GLY A 478 -17.39 -26.77 -0.19
N ALA A 479 -18.15 -26.34 -1.18
CA ALA A 479 -19.26 -27.12 -1.75
C ALA A 479 -18.79 -28.43 -2.39
N CYS A 480 -17.56 -28.46 -2.93
CA CYS A 480 -16.98 -29.62 -3.60
C CYS A 480 -15.54 -29.83 -3.13
N LEU A 481 -15.33 -30.80 -2.22
CA LEU A 481 -14.00 -31.16 -1.67
C LEU A 481 -13.41 -32.33 -2.45
N LEU A 482 -12.26 -32.12 -3.09
CA LEU A 482 -11.62 -33.12 -3.94
C LEU A 482 -10.11 -33.16 -3.66
N VAL A 483 -9.50 -34.33 -3.88
CA VAL A 483 -8.04 -34.47 -3.94
C VAL A 483 -7.56 -33.79 -5.22
N LEU A 484 -6.39 -33.16 -5.17
CA LEU A 484 -5.78 -32.53 -6.34
C LEU A 484 -5.57 -33.56 -7.46
N GLY A 485 -6.04 -33.25 -8.67
CA GLY A 485 -5.97 -34.18 -9.80
C GLY A 485 -7.32 -34.84 -10.14
N GLU A 486 -8.38 -34.62 -9.34
CA GLU A 486 -9.71 -35.21 -9.58
C GLU A 486 -10.65 -34.28 -10.38
N GLU A 487 -10.15 -33.64 -11.47
CA GLU A 487 -10.91 -32.64 -12.24
C GLU A 487 -12.19 -33.18 -12.87
N ASP A 488 -12.26 -34.47 -13.19
CA ASP A 488 -13.47 -35.06 -13.79
C ASP A 488 -14.63 -35.09 -12.78
N LYS A 489 -14.34 -35.32 -11.50
CA LYS A 489 -15.36 -35.20 -10.45
C LYS A 489 -15.86 -33.75 -10.31
N LEU A 490 -14.97 -32.75 -10.44
CA LEU A 490 -15.37 -31.35 -10.45
C LEU A 490 -16.23 -30.98 -11.65
N LYS A 491 -15.94 -31.53 -12.83
CA LYS A 491 -16.78 -31.35 -14.04
C LYS A 491 -18.17 -31.96 -13.87
N ALA A 492 -18.25 -33.14 -13.24
CA ALA A 492 -19.52 -33.79 -12.93
C ALA A 492 -20.35 -32.97 -11.93
N TRP A 493 -19.72 -32.46 -10.86
CA TRP A 493 -20.37 -31.60 -9.88
C TRP A 493 -20.94 -30.33 -10.50
N LYS A 494 -20.26 -29.69 -11.43
CA LYS A 494 -20.71 -28.48 -12.14
C LYS A 494 -21.96 -28.68 -13.01
N LYS A 495 -22.28 -29.90 -13.38
CA LYS A 495 -23.48 -30.20 -14.17
C LYS A 495 -24.75 -30.31 -13.32
N GLN A 496 -24.64 -30.22 -12.00
CA GLN A 496 -25.80 -30.19 -11.10
C GLN A 496 -26.65 -28.94 -11.37
N PRO A 497 -27.99 -29.04 -11.25
CA PRO A 497 -28.88 -27.91 -11.49
C PRO A 497 -28.62 -26.78 -10.48
N PHE A 498 -28.91 -25.55 -10.90
CA PHE A 498 -28.86 -24.38 -10.03
C PHE A 498 -30.02 -24.41 -9.03
N ASP A 499 -29.73 -24.11 -7.79
CA ASP A 499 -30.70 -24.17 -6.70
C ASP A 499 -31.89 -23.23 -6.92
N SER A 500 -33.09 -23.69 -6.61
CA SER A 500 -34.33 -22.95 -6.87
C SER A 500 -34.52 -21.72 -5.98
N GLU A 501 -34.06 -21.75 -4.72
CA GLU A 501 -34.14 -20.59 -3.83
C GLU A 501 -33.14 -19.51 -4.28
N LEU A 502 -31.95 -19.91 -4.70
CA LEU A 502 -30.95 -18.99 -5.28
C LEU A 502 -31.45 -18.35 -6.58
N LYS A 503 -32.17 -19.11 -7.42
CA LYS A 503 -32.76 -18.59 -8.65
C LYS A 503 -33.83 -17.53 -8.36
N ALA A 504 -34.72 -17.80 -7.40
CA ALA A 504 -35.74 -16.84 -7.00
C ALA A 504 -35.15 -15.57 -6.37
N LEU A 505 -34.03 -15.70 -5.67
CA LEU A 505 -33.30 -14.56 -5.12
C LEU A 505 -32.59 -13.75 -6.22
N GLU A 506 -32.00 -14.40 -7.21
CA GLU A 506 -31.34 -13.75 -8.34
C GLU A 506 -32.33 -12.90 -9.17
N GLU A 507 -33.51 -13.45 -9.45
CA GLU A 507 -34.57 -12.72 -10.17
C GLU A 507 -34.99 -11.45 -9.43
N GLU A 508 -35.16 -11.51 -8.12
CA GLU A 508 -35.50 -10.35 -7.29
C GLU A 508 -34.36 -9.34 -7.22
N LEU A 509 -33.11 -9.82 -7.10
CA LEU A 509 -31.93 -8.97 -7.13
C LEU A 509 -31.79 -8.21 -8.43
N LYS A 510 -31.97 -8.89 -9.57
CA LYS A 510 -31.97 -8.26 -10.89
C LYS A 510 -33.03 -7.17 -10.99
N LEU A 511 -34.22 -7.38 -10.41
CA LEU A 511 -35.30 -6.39 -10.41
C LEU A 511 -34.93 -5.16 -9.56
N ARG A 512 -34.37 -5.34 -8.34
CA ARG A 512 -34.03 -4.25 -7.43
C ARG A 512 -32.78 -3.48 -7.88
N LEU A 513 -31.80 -4.17 -8.47
CA LEU A 513 -30.53 -3.59 -8.91
C LEU A 513 -30.63 -3.00 -10.34
N SER A 514 -31.64 -3.35 -11.15
CA SER A 514 -31.83 -2.80 -12.50
C SER A 514 -32.04 -1.29 -12.54
N LYS A 515 -32.37 -0.67 -11.43
CA LYS A 515 -32.54 0.79 -11.27
C LYS A 515 -31.23 1.53 -11.04
N GLY A 516 -30.09 0.84 -10.95
CA GLY A 516 -28.76 1.43 -10.70
C GLY A 516 -27.88 1.44 -11.95
N CYS A 517 -26.91 2.38 -12.00
CA CYS A 517 -26.04 2.60 -13.16
C CYS A 517 -24.82 1.65 -13.27
N VAL A 518 -24.71 0.62 -12.43
CA VAL A 518 -23.54 -0.29 -12.40
C VAL A 518 -23.91 -1.64 -12.99
N PRO A 519 -23.20 -2.14 -14.04
CA PRO A 519 -23.44 -3.46 -14.59
C PRO A 519 -22.92 -4.53 -13.61
N TYR A 520 -23.82 -5.16 -12.90
CA TYR A 520 -23.52 -6.34 -12.07
C TYR A 520 -23.40 -7.58 -12.96
N LYS A 521 -22.40 -8.41 -12.65
CA LYS A 521 -22.22 -9.70 -13.31
C LYS A 521 -22.63 -10.81 -12.36
N PHE A 522 -23.69 -11.53 -12.70
CA PHE A 522 -24.15 -12.71 -11.97
C PHE A 522 -23.51 -13.97 -12.55
N GLU A 523 -22.99 -14.82 -11.68
CA GLU A 523 -22.46 -16.14 -12.05
C GLU A 523 -23.20 -17.21 -11.25
N GLU A 524 -24.07 -17.98 -11.94
CA GLU A 524 -24.82 -19.10 -11.38
C GLU A 524 -23.94 -20.36 -11.28
N ARG A 525 -24.01 -21.03 -10.16
CA ARG A 525 -23.39 -22.34 -9.91
C ARG A 525 -24.28 -23.13 -8.97
N SER A 526 -24.38 -24.42 -9.12
CA SER A 526 -25.32 -25.30 -8.41
C SER A 526 -25.88 -24.76 -7.07
N LEU A 527 -25.00 -24.50 -6.09
CA LEU A 527 -25.33 -24.08 -4.73
C LEU A 527 -24.81 -22.67 -4.36
N GLN A 528 -24.36 -21.90 -5.36
CA GLN A 528 -23.77 -20.58 -5.18
C GLN A 528 -24.15 -19.63 -6.30
N LEU A 529 -24.59 -18.44 -5.94
CA LEU A 529 -24.74 -17.29 -6.82
C LEU A 529 -23.64 -16.27 -6.47
N SER A 530 -22.77 -15.97 -7.44
CA SER A 530 -21.72 -14.96 -7.23
C SER A 530 -22.08 -13.67 -7.95
N ILE A 531 -21.96 -12.53 -7.25
CA ILE A 531 -22.15 -11.19 -7.80
C ILE A 531 -20.77 -10.55 -7.90
N GLY A 532 -20.32 -10.33 -9.14
CA GLY A 532 -19.05 -9.68 -9.46
C GLY A 532 -19.24 -8.37 -10.19
N GLY A 533 -18.21 -7.53 -10.21
CA GLY A 533 -18.22 -6.24 -10.92
C GLY A 533 -17.16 -5.29 -10.36
N GLU A 534 -17.04 -4.10 -10.96
CA GLU A 534 -16.24 -3.01 -10.41
C GLU A 534 -17.08 -2.24 -9.40
N MET A 535 -17.36 -2.85 -8.26
CA MET A 535 -18.09 -2.18 -7.17
C MET A 535 -17.16 -1.37 -6.28
N THR A 536 -17.59 -0.17 -5.93
CA THR A 536 -17.02 0.60 -4.83
C THR A 536 -17.39 -0.06 -3.49
N GLN A 537 -16.72 0.32 -2.42
CA GLN A 537 -17.05 -0.20 -1.09
C GLN A 537 -18.51 0.13 -0.70
N THR A 538 -19.01 1.31 -1.06
CA THR A 538 -20.39 1.74 -0.81
C THR A 538 -21.39 0.90 -1.60
N GLU A 539 -21.10 0.62 -2.88
CA GLU A 539 -21.97 -0.22 -3.72
C GLU A 539 -21.99 -1.67 -3.22
N SER A 540 -20.85 -2.22 -2.82
CA SER A 540 -20.77 -3.55 -2.21
C SER A 540 -21.60 -3.65 -0.93
N GLN A 541 -21.54 -2.61 -0.08
CA GLN A 541 -22.35 -2.53 1.12
C GLN A 541 -23.86 -2.49 0.79
N LEU A 542 -24.26 -1.67 -0.17
CA LEU A 542 -25.65 -1.56 -0.60
C LEU A 542 -26.19 -2.88 -1.16
N VAL A 543 -25.43 -3.56 -2.01
CA VAL A 543 -25.83 -4.87 -2.56
C VAL A 543 -25.98 -5.91 -1.44
N TYR A 544 -25.07 -5.91 -0.47
CA TYR A 544 -25.15 -6.78 0.70
C TYR A 544 -26.44 -6.56 1.52
N GLU A 545 -26.78 -5.30 1.77
CA GLU A 545 -28.00 -4.92 2.49
C GLU A 545 -29.25 -5.37 1.72
N ILE A 546 -29.33 -5.10 0.42
CA ILE A 546 -30.43 -5.54 -0.45
C ILE A 546 -30.57 -7.07 -0.43
N CYS A 547 -29.46 -7.81 -0.52
CA CYS A 547 -29.50 -9.28 -0.43
C CYS A 547 -30.11 -9.73 0.90
N ARG A 548 -29.70 -9.12 2.02
CA ARG A 548 -30.22 -9.46 3.35
C ARG A 548 -31.71 -9.13 3.49
N GLU A 549 -32.16 -8.00 2.96
CA GLU A 549 -33.57 -7.64 2.94
C GLU A 549 -34.41 -8.68 2.19
N ILE A 550 -34.00 -9.08 0.98
CA ILE A 550 -34.70 -10.10 0.20
C ILE A 550 -34.76 -11.43 0.95
N ILE A 551 -33.64 -11.87 1.52
CA ILE A 551 -33.56 -13.12 2.31
C ILE A 551 -34.53 -13.07 3.48
N TRP A 552 -34.61 -11.93 4.16
CA TRP A 552 -35.53 -11.73 5.30
C TRP A 552 -36.99 -11.71 4.85
N ASP A 553 -37.33 -10.90 3.84
CA ASP A 553 -38.70 -10.74 3.32
C ASP A 553 -39.28 -12.06 2.81
N LYS A 554 -38.43 -12.84 2.12
CA LYS A 554 -38.84 -14.15 1.58
C LYS A 554 -38.65 -15.34 2.56
N GLN A 555 -38.23 -15.08 3.81
CA GLN A 555 -38.03 -16.10 4.85
C GLN A 555 -37.04 -17.21 4.41
N MET A 556 -36.01 -16.90 3.60
CA MET A 556 -35.04 -17.86 3.07
C MET A 556 -34.04 -18.29 4.16
N LYS A 557 -34.43 -19.23 5.01
CA LYS A 557 -33.62 -19.65 6.17
C LYS A 557 -32.34 -20.40 5.85
N GLY A 558 -32.22 -20.95 4.62
CA GLY A 558 -31.07 -21.73 4.16
C GLY A 558 -30.03 -20.93 3.42
N ILE A 559 -30.24 -19.65 3.15
CA ILE A 559 -29.37 -18.81 2.33
C ILE A 559 -28.50 -17.90 3.20
N ARG A 560 -27.22 -17.79 2.83
CA ARG A 560 -26.25 -16.87 3.44
C ARG A 560 -25.54 -16.03 2.38
N VAL A 561 -25.15 -14.82 2.78
CA VAL A 561 -24.37 -13.90 1.95
C VAL A 561 -23.00 -13.71 2.57
N TRP A 562 -21.95 -13.93 1.79
CA TRP A 562 -20.57 -13.70 2.18
C TRP A 562 -19.91 -12.70 1.25
N CYS A 563 -19.08 -11.86 1.81
CA CYS A 563 -18.26 -10.92 1.06
C CYS A 563 -16.83 -11.45 0.97
N SER A 564 -16.25 -11.35 -0.22
CA SER A 564 -14.82 -11.49 -0.43
C SER A 564 -14.21 -10.14 -0.85
N SER A 565 -12.91 -10.08 -1.01
CA SER A 565 -12.24 -8.88 -1.53
C SER A 565 -12.65 -8.52 -2.97
N HIS A 566 -13.42 -9.37 -3.68
CA HIS A 566 -13.66 -9.27 -5.11
C HIS A 566 -15.07 -9.59 -5.58
N SER A 567 -15.84 -10.30 -4.81
CA SER A 567 -17.19 -10.73 -5.13
C SER A 567 -18.02 -10.85 -3.88
N MET A 568 -19.31 -10.90 -4.06
CA MET A 568 -20.26 -11.30 -3.06
C MET A 568 -20.81 -12.66 -3.47
N ASP A 569 -20.73 -13.64 -2.57
CA ASP A 569 -21.20 -14.99 -2.78
C ASP A 569 -22.43 -15.26 -1.93
N ILE A 570 -23.51 -15.67 -2.57
CA ILE A 570 -24.76 -16.07 -1.95
C ILE A 570 -24.85 -17.58 -2.06
N VAL A 571 -25.01 -18.29 -0.95
CA VAL A 571 -24.85 -19.74 -0.91
C VAL A 571 -25.97 -20.43 -0.16
N VAL A 572 -26.22 -21.70 -0.52
CA VAL A 572 -27.07 -22.61 0.28
C VAL A 572 -26.24 -23.10 1.48
N TYR A 573 -26.42 -22.43 2.61
CA TYR A 573 -25.55 -22.55 3.80
C TYR A 573 -25.36 -23.97 4.34
N ARG A 574 -26.40 -24.81 4.30
CA ARG A 574 -26.32 -26.19 4.84
C ARG A 574 -25.38 -27.08 4.04
N GLU A 575 -25.13 -26.74 2.78
CA GLU A 575 -24.37 -27.55 1.84
C GLU A 575 -23.05 -26.90 1.44
N VAL A 576 -22.92 -25.60 1.66
CA VAL A 576 -21.75 -24.80 1.30
C VAL A 576 -21.17 -24.12 2.53
N SER A 577 -19.97 -24.50 2.93
CA SER A 577 -19.22 -23.87 4.02
C SER A 577 -17.75 -24.24 3.92
N LYS A 578 -16.87 -23.26 4.08
CA LYS A 578 -15.42 -23.52 4.16
C LYS A 578 -15.05 -24.37 5.39
N LEU A 579 -15.90 -24.46 6.40
CA LEU A 579 -15.70 -25.36 7.56
C LEU A 579 -15.76 -26.84 7.16
N ARG A 580 -16.49 -27.18 6.10
CA ARG A 580 -16.62 -28.58 5.62
C ARG A 580 -15.32 -29.21 5.11
N VAL A 581 -14.31 -28.38 4.82
CA VAL A 581 -13.00 -28.89 4.40
C VAL A 581 -12.18 -29.44 5.57
N ILE A 582 -12.61 -29.20 6.81
CA ILE A 582 -11.94 -29.64 8.03
C ILE A 582 -12.52 -30.98 8.45
N GLU A 583 -11.72 -32.03 8.33
CA GLU A 583 -12.10 -33.38 8.74
C GLU A 583 -11.90 -33.59 10.24
N ASP A 584 -10.81 -33.06 10.79
CA ASP A 584 -10.50 -33.14 12.23
C ASP A 584 -10.05 -31.79 12.78
N PRO A 585 -10.96 -31.06 13.47
CA PRO A 585 -10.68 -29.73 14.02
C PRO A 585 -9.56 -29.69 15.08
N GLU A 586 -9.34 -30.79 15.83
CA GLU A 586 -8.31 -30.83 16.87
C GLU A 586 -6.90 -30.94 16.29
N TYR A 587 -6.75 -31.45 15.06
CA TYR A 587 -5.46 -31.62 14.39
C TYR A 587 -5.32 -30.74 13.14
N THR A 588 -6.20 -29.77 12.95
CA THR A 588 -6.17 -28.85 11.82
C THR A 588 -5.88 -27.44 12.26
N LEU A 589 -4.84 -26.82 11.66
CA LEU A 589 -4.56 -25.39 11.76
C LEU A 589 -5.16 -24.65 10.57
N CYS A 590 -6.03 -23.67 10.83
CA CYS A 590 -6.74 -22.90 9.80
C CYS A 590 -6.11 -21.51 9.60
N ILE A 591 -5.95 -21.07 8.34
CA ILE A 591 -5.38 -19.77 8.00
C ILE A 591 -6.21 -19.13 6.87
N GLY A 592 -6.70 -17.91 7.09
CA GLY A 592 -7.52 -17.17 6.11
C GLY A 592 -7.41 -15.66 6.27
N ASP A 593 -7.98 -14.88 5.33
CA ASP A 593 -7.84 -13.42 5.32
C ASP A 593 -9.09 -12.67 5.84
N TYR A 594 -10.29 -13.20 5.65
CA TYR A 594 -11.53 -12.45 5.89
C TYR A 594 -12.39 -13.07 7.01
N GLY A 595 -11.90 -12.98 8.25
CA GLY A 595 -12.54 -13.58 9.43
C GLY A 595 -13.66 -12.78 10.10
N THR A 596 -14.16 -11.67 9.55
CA THR A 596 -15.33 -10.96 10.08
C THR A 596 -16.62 -11.70 9.72
N LEU A 597 -17.73 -11.40 10.42
CA LEU A 597 -19.01 -12.13 10.29
C LEU A 597 -19.55 -12.20 8.85
N GLU A 598 -19.32 -11.15 8.06
CA GLU A 598 -19.70 -11.06 6.65
C GLU A 598 -18.65 -11.65 5.69
N GLY A 599 -17.50 -12.06 6.22
CA GLY A 599 -16.41 -12.62 5.44
C GLY A 599 -16.61 -14.08 5.06
N ASN A 600 -16.13 -14.47 3.89
CA ASN A 600 -16.21 -15.83 3.39
C ASN A 600 -15.33 -16.83 4.16
N ASP A 601 -14.38 -16.35 5.00
CA ASP A 601 -13.55 -17.19 5.88
C ASP A 601 -14.04 -17.21 7.31
N TYR A 602 -15.14 -16.51 7.61
CA TYR A 602 -15.64 -16.46 8.98
C TYR A 602 -15.76 -17.86 9.59
N GLU A 603 -16.39 -18.78 8.89
CA GLU A 603 -16.63 -20.13 9.37
C GLU A 603 -15.36 -20.95 9.51
N LEU A 604 -14.45 -20.91 8.51
CA LEU A 604 -13.14 -21.53 8.59
C LEU A 604 -12.37 -21.06 9.82
N LEU A 605 -12.44 -19.76 10.09
CA LEU A 605 -11.71 -19.11 11.17
C LEU A 605 -12.44 -19.15 12.54
N THR A 606 -13.64 -19.76 12.63
CA THR A 606 -14.25 -20.13 13.92
C THR A 606 -13.61 -21.38 14.52
N SER A 607 -12.79 -22.11 13.75
CA SER A 607 -12.06 -23.29 14.25
C SER A 607 -11.15 -22.92 15.41
N LYS A 608 -11.01 -23.83 16.37
CA LYS A 608 -10.22 -23.66 17.60
C LYS A 608 -8.81 -23.16 17.34
N TYR A 609 -8.14 -23.69 16.35
CA TYR A 609 -6.79 -23.30 15.95
C TYR A 609 -6.85 -22.54 14.64
N SER A 610 -7.12 -21.23 14.71
CA SER A 610 -7.28 -20.41 13.52
C SER A 610 -6.53 -19.08 13.60
N LEU A 611 -5.82 -18.78 12.54
CA LEU A 611 -5.02 -17.57 12.35
C LEU A 611 -5.54 -16.76 11.18
N SER A 612 -5.84 -15.50 11.41
CA SER A 612 -6.14 -14.58 10.31
C SER A 612 -4.88 -13.90 9.80
N VAL A 613 -4.82 -13.66 8.50
CA VAL A 613 -3.74 -12.89 7.87
C VAL A 613 -4.15 -11.44 7.56
N ASP A 614 -5.42 -11.06 7.74
CA ASP A 614 -5.89 -9.67 7.61
C ASP A 614 -7.00 -9.35 8.62
N ARG A 615 -8.29 -9.63 8.31
CA ARG A 615 -9.44 -9.25 9.12
C ARG A 615 -9.79 -10.33 10.15
N VAL A 616 -10.08 -9.90 11.36
CA VAL A 616 -10.38 -10.81 12.49
C VAL A 616 -11.82 -10.68 12.94
N SER A 617 -12.40 -11.79 13.44
CA SER A 617 -13.67 -11.74 14.17
C SER A 617 -13.47 -11.13 15.57
N LYS A 618 -14.57 -10.80 16.25
CA LYS A 618 -14.55 -10.36 17.65
C LYS A 618 -14.52 -11.52 18.66
N ASN A 619 -14.50 -12.77 18.20
CA ASN A 619 -14.38 -13.93 19.08
C ASN A 619 -13.01 -13.95 19.76
N ALA A 620 -12.97 -14.01 21.08
CA ALA A 620 -11.74 -14.01 21.86
C ALA A 620 -10.99 -15.36 21.81
N GLU A 621 -11.66 -16.46 21.45
CA GLU A 621 -11.07 -17.81 21.52
C GLU A 621 -10.44 -18.28 20.19
N CYS A 622 -10.72 -17.61 19.08
CA CYS A 622 -10.24 -18.02 17.75
C CYS A 622 -10.01 -16.84 16.80
N CYS A 623 -9.59 -17.09 15.57
CA CYS A 623 -9.40 -16.07 14.53
C CYS A 623 -8.46 -14.94 14.96
N TRP A 624 -7.31 -15.27 15.51
CA TRP A 624 -6.33 -14.29 15.91
C TRP A 624 -5.39 -13.92 14.75
N ASN A 625 -5.06 -12.63 14.64
CA ASN A 625 -3.97 -12.19 13.79
C ASN A 625 -2.80 -11.77 14.68
N ILE A 626 -1.82 -12.67 14.82
CA ILE A 626 -0.61 -12.53 15.63
C ILE A 626 0.63 -12.24 14.78
N ALA A 627 0.47 -11.90 13.50
CA ALA A 627 1.59 -11.46 12.68
C ALA A 627 2.09 -10.08 13.15
N PRO A 628 3.38 -9.77 12.95
CA PRO A 628 3.93 -8.44 13.23
C PRO A 628 3.14 -7.31 12.59
N SER A 629 3.24 -6.11 13.18
CA SER A 629 2.59 -4.90 12.66
C SER A 629 2.98 -4.63 11.21
N GLY A 630 2.00 -4.29 10.39
CA GLY A 630 2.18 -4.05 8.95
C GLY A 630 2.28 -5.31 8.09
N MET A 631 2.30 -6.52 8.66
CA MET A 631 2.22 -7.77 7.89
C MET A 631 0.77 -8.18 7.69
N LYS A 632 0.38 -8.41 6.42
CA LYS A 632 -0.97 -8.83 6.01
C LYS A 632 -0.90 -9.75 4.79
N GLY A 633 -1.95 -10.55 4.61
CA GLY A 633 -2.08 -11.43 3.45
C GLY A 633 -0.88 -12.36 3.31
N LEU A 634 -0.29 -12.41 2.14
CA LEU A 634 0.82 -13.30 1.81
C LEU A 634 2.01 -13.18 2.78
N ASP A 635 2.41 -11.95 3.15
CA ASP A 635 3.50 -11.72 4.10
C ASP A 635 3.20 -12.35 5.48
N ALA A 636 1.95 -12.28 5.95
CA ALA A 636 1.54 -12.89 7.21
C ALA A 636 1.44 -14.41 7.09
N THR A 637 0.99 -14.95 5.96
CA THR A 637 0.99 -16.39 5.70
C THR A 637 2.41 -16.96 5.76
N LEU A 638 3.35 -16.34 5.06
CA LEU A 638 4.77 -16.74 5.08
C LEU A 638 5.35 -16.65 6.49
N PHE A 639 5.01 -15.61 7.24
CA PHE A 639 5.41 -15.49 8.65
C PHE A 639 4.88 -16.66 9.48
N TYR A 640 3.60 -17.04 9.33
CA TYR A 640 3.04 -18.17 10.07
C TYR A 640 3.69 -19.48 9.70
N ILE A 641 3.85 -19.77 8.41
CA ILE A 641 4.50 -21.01 7.95
C ILE A 641 5.95 -21.08 8.47
N SER A 642 6.70 -19.98 8.49
CA SER A 642 8.07 -19.94 9.01
C SER A 642 8.19 -20.26 10.52
N ARG A 643 7.08 -20.27 11.26
CA ARG A 643 6.99 -20.63 12.69
C ARG A 643 6.52 -22.07 12.90
N MET A 644 6.24 -22.79 11.83
CA MET A 644 5.86 -24.20 11.84
C MET A 644 7.11 -25.07 11.62
N LYS A 645 7.18 -26.14 12.38
CA LYS A 645 8.19 -27.18 12.19
C LYS A 645 7.47 -28.50 11.91
N ALA A 646 7.64 -29.04 10.71
CA ALA A 646 7.08 -30.32 10.33
C ALA A 646 8.06 -31.45 10.66
N ASN A 647 7.52 -32.54 11.17
CA ASN A 647 8.24 -33.82 11.40
C ASN A 647 7.22 -34.96 11.43
N GLU A 648 7.47 -36.08 10.70
CA GLU A 648 6.66 -37.29 10.73
C GLU A 648 5.14 -37.04 10.65
N ARG A 649 4.70 -36.32 9.63
CA ARG A 649 3.30 -35.91 9.37
C ARG A 649 2.68 -34.98 10.42
N LYS A 650 3.46 -34.41 11.32
CA LYS A 650 2.99 -33.50 12.36
C LYS A 650 3.68 -32.16 12.26
N ILE A 651 2.94 -31.12 12.60
CA ILE A 651 3.43 -29.75 12.73
C ILE A 651 3.38 -29.35 14.19
N THR A 652 4.43 -28.71 14.65
CA THR A 652 4.48 -27.96 15.91
C THR A 652 4.72 -26.48 15.59
N CYS A 653 4.12 -25.60 16.38
CA CYS A 653 4.24 -24.16 16.19
C CYS A 653 5.12 -23.52 17.28
N LYS A 654 5.81 -22.41 16.93
CA LYS A 654 6.56 -21.59 17.89
C LYS A 654 6.24 -20.12 17.68
N PHE A 655 5.14 -19.67 18.28
CA PHE A 655 4.73 -18.28 18.29
C PHE A 655 5.04 -17.62 19.62
N SER A 656 5.31 -16.30 19.60
CA SER A 656 5.47 -15.46 20.78
C SER A 656 4.61 -14.20 20.63
N VAL A 657 3.93 -13.80 21.72
CA VAL A 657 3.14 -12.56 21.79
C VAL A 657 3.55 -11.72 22.99
#